data_b9b211a7ff87c4c19e0f0fd70d37f2c3
#
_entry.id   b9b211a7ff87c4c19e0f0fd70d37f2c3
#
_cell.length_a   1.000
_cell.length_b   1.000
_cell.length_c   1.000
_cell.angle_alpha   90.00
_cell.angle_beta   90.00
_cell.angle_gamma   90.00
#
_symmetry.space_group_name_H-M   'P 1'
#
loop_
_entity.id
_entity.type
_entity.pdbx_description
1 polymer ?
#
loop_
_entity_poly.entity_id
_entity_poly.type
_entity_poly.pdbx_seq_one_letter_code
_entity_poly.pdbx_strand_id
1 'polypeptide(L)'
;MVDAVVSVCLERLVKVLVKEGNVLLGYRDQFQKVQNDLQYMRSFFKDAERLKRKNEVLKCTLADLRELVYEVEDILADCQLLSNSSGKLLHGFSPIKVPAKYQMGKRLGEINVKITSIKDNITSFLGPLSQSLHGNVQEEGPPRWSSPIYDHTQVVGLEGDTRKLKDWLSQADNSGILSIGVVGMGGLGKTTVAQTVFNEKEMELHFEKRIWVSVSQKFTEDQIMRSILRNLGDANIGDDRGDLLKRINQYLLGKRFLIVLDDVWSEDTSWWLRIYEGLPKGSGSCIIVTTRIEKVARKMGVQEARIHRPKVLGEGHSWSLFCNVAFAENHGSCTSTELECVGKEIVSKCRGLPLAIKAVGGMMLCKPPYYHVWRRIADHFREELTDVDDNSVMASLQCSYDELPSYLKSCLLSLSIYPEDCEISKDQLVRWWIGEGFVPVRNGRLATEASEDCFSGLTNRCLVEVVEWDYNGKISTCKVHDMVRDQVIQIAKDESFSGLNAAHRRHLGLTTDIKEKEIVTSKKLRALISTTKSGEVNKIASSIGNKFCDFRYLRVLDLSKSIFEVPLSTLLGKISNLKHLTCFNLSNTHPLTQVPQTLEKLHNLQILDVSYCQSLKSLPPFVMTFENLVVLDVSHCGSLEFLPEGLEKLSNLQVLLGFKPARAEGEGSRISALRSLSQLRILELQLTRADEIDDNETDALTGLIEMQILTISCFNSFESDKLISKLEKVCPPLQLHELSLKFYPGKTSPKWLNPTSLPMLRYLSICGGNLAQLDKSFWGNDETCWKIKGLKLDSLSHLSVKWEMIQRVMPSLRTVHACWSPELISFPIEGVGFRGGVWKEDRNN
;
A
#
# COMPACT_ATOMS: atom_id res chain seq x y z
N MET A 1 3.26 -15.06 14.81
CA MET A 1 3.32 -15.47 13.40
C MET A 1 2.96 -16.93 13.16
N VAL A 2 3.47 -17.90 13.92
CA VAL A 2 3.09 -19.32 13.74
C VAL A 2 1.57 -19.47 13.77
N ASP A 3 0.88 -18.82 14.72
CA ASP A 3 -0.60 -18.79 14.75
C ASP A 3 -1.23 -18.20 13.46
N ALA A 4 -0.59 -17.21 12.84
CA ALA A 4 -1.08 -16.63 11.58
C ALA A 4 -1.01 -17.64 10.44
N VAL A 5 0.15 -18.25 10.23
CA VAL A 5 0.37 -19.23 9.15
C VAL A 5 -0.51 -20.47 9.37
N VAL A 6 -0.57 -20.96 10.63
CA VAL A 6 -1.44 -22.10 11.00
C VAL A 6 -2.92 -21.76 10.79
N SER A 7 -3.37 -20.55 11.11
CA SER A 7 -4.77 -20.13 10.93
C SER A 7 -5.16 -20.13 9.44
N VAL A 8 -4.32 -19.57 8.56
CA VAL A 8 -4.54 -19.57 7.12
C VAL A 8 -4.57 -21.00 6.57
N CYS A 9 -3.63 -21.86 7.02
CA CYS A 9 -3.58 -23.25 6.61
C CYS A 9 -4.84 -24.03 7.06
N LEU A 10 -5.29 -23.83 8.32
CA LEU A 10 -6.50 -24.47 8.85
C LEU A 10 -7.75 -24.05 8.06
N GLU A 11 -7.91 -22.78 7.69
CA GLU A 11 -9.03 -22.31 6.87
C GLU A 11 -9.02 -22.96 5.47
N ARG A 12 -7.84 -23.10 4.87
CA ARG A 12 -7.68 -23.78 3.58
C ARG A 12 -7.96 -25.27 3.69
N LEU A 13 -7.47 -25.94 4.74
CA LEU A 13 -7.76 -27.35 5.01
C LEU A 13 -9.27 -27.59 5.11
N VAL A 14 -9.99 -26.78 5.88
CA VAL A 14 -11.46 -26.86 6.00
C VAL A 14 -12.13 -26.73 4.63
N LYS A 15 -11.75 -25.73 3.83
CA LYS A 15 -12.31 -25.52 2.49
C LYS A 15 -12.11 -26.73 1.57
N VAL A 16 -10.90 -27.30 1.58
CA VAL A 16 -10.55 -28.46 0.74
C VAL A 16 -11.29 -29.71 1.21
N LEU A 17 -11.36 -29.96 2.52
CA LEU A 17 -12.07 -31.11 3.09
C LEU A 17 -13.59 -31.05 2.84
N VAL A 18 -14.18 -29.87 2.77
CA VAL A 18 -15.62 -29.68 2.52
C VAL A 18 -15.94 -29.73 1.02
N LYS A 19 -15.18 -29.05 0.16
CA LYS A 19 -15.49 -28.90 -1.27
C LYS A 19 -15.04 -30.07 -2.16
N GLU A 20 -13.97 -30.76 -1.79
CA GLU A 20 -13.27 -31.67 -2.70
C GLU A 20 -13.25 -33.13 -2.21
N GLY A 21 -14.32 -33.59 -1.60
CA GLY A 21 -14.44 -34.94 -1.03
C GLY A 21 -14.08 -36.08 -1.98
N ASN A 22 -14.31 -35.93 -3.29
CA ASN A 22 -14.03 -36.98 -4.30
C ASN A 22 -12.57 -37.06 -4.75
N VAL A 23 -11.77 -35.97 -4.61
CA VAL A 23 -10.36 -35.95 -5.00
C VAL A 23 -9.44 -36.39 -3.86
N LEU A 24 -9.88 -36.20 -2.62
CA LEU A 24 -9.16 -36.60 -1.40
C LEU A 24 -9.41 -38.07 -1.01
N LEU A 25 -10.14 -38.85 -1.84
CA LEU A 25 -10.36 -40.31 -1.63
C LEU A 25 -9.00 -41.03 -1.44
N GLY A 26 -8.71 -41.40 -0.21
CA GLY A 26 -7.46 -42.04 0.23
C GLY A 26 -6.52 -41.20 1.09
N TYR A 27 -6.71 -39.85 1.16
CA TYR A 27 -5.84 -38.97 1.99
C TYR A 27 -6.64 -38.11 2.97
N ARG A 28 -7.97 -38.22 2.98
CA ARG A 28 -8.84 -37.41 3.84
C ARG A 28 -8.49 -37.55 5.32
N ASP A 29 -8.27 -38.78 5.78
CA ASP A 29 -7.92 -39.06 7.17
C ASP A 29 -6.58 -38.46 7.57
N GLN A 30 -5.60 -38.46 6.66
CA GLN A 30 -4.29 -37.85 6.89
C GLN A 30 -4.39 -36.34 7.01
N PHE A 31 -5.15 -35.67 6.14
CA PHE A 31 -5.42 -34.24 6.26
C PHE A 31 -6.23 -33.88 7.49
N GLN A 32 -7.23 -34.73 7.86
CA GLN A 32 -8.01 -34.53 9.08
C GLN A 32 -7.12 -34.64 10.33
N LYS A 33 -6.15 -35.56 10.33
CA LYS A 33 -5.17 -35.67 11.41
C LYS A 33 -4.31 -34.42 11.50
N VAL A 34 -3.77 -33.93 10.38
CA VAL A 34 -3.01 -32.67 10.32
C VAL A 34 -3.84 -31.53 10.88
N GLN A 35 -5.11 -31.41 10.45
CA GLN A 35 -6.03 -30.38 10.96
C GLN A 35 -6.20 -30.44 12.47
N ASN A 36 -6.46 -31.63 13.01
CA ASN A 36 -6.69 -31.84 14.44
C ASN A 36 -5.44 -31.50 15.26
N ASP A 37 -4.26 -31.93 14.79
CA ASP A 37 -2.99 -31.67 15.48
C ASP A 37 -2.62 -30.17 15.45
N LEU A 38 -2.81 -29.49 14.32
CA LEU A 38 -2.60 -28.04 14.20
C LEU A 38 -3.60 -27.26 15.07
N GLN A 39 -4.86 -27.70 15.13
CA GLN A 39 -5.89 -27.06 15.94
C GLN A 39 -5.61 -27.21 17.43
N TYR A 40 -5.12 -28.37 17.84
CA TYR A 40 -4.68 -28.64 19.22
C TYR A 40 -3.49 -27.75 19.61
N MET A 41 -2.45 -27.70 18.78
CA MET A 41 -1.26 -26.86 19.03
C MET A 41 -1.58 -25.36 19.06
N ARG A 42 -2.62 -24.92 18.35
CA ARG A 42 -3.01 -23.51 18.31
C ARG A 42 -3.35 -22.93 19.69
N SER A 43 -3.90 -23.75 20.59
CA SER A 43 -4.21 -23.31 21.95
C SER A 43 -2.97 -22.87 22.74
N PHE A 44 -1.79 -23.41 22.39
CA PHE A 44 -0.52 -23.15 23.07
C PHE A 44 0.33 -22.05 22.39
N PHE A 45 -0.01 -21.61 21.18
CA PHE A 45 0.85 -20.69 20.45
C PHE A 45 1.05 -19.33 21.10
N LYS A 46 0.03 -18.80 21.78
CA LYS A 46 0.16 -17.53 22.51
C LYS A 46 1.21 -17.60 23.61
N ASP A 47 1.22 -18.68 24.37
CA ASP A 47 2.16 -18.89 25.46
C ASP A 47 3.55 -19.25 24.90
N ALA A 48 3.61 -20.09 23.87
CA ALA A 48 4.84 -20.44 23.18
C ALA A 48 5.49 -19.22 22.48
N GLU A 49 4.72 -18.32 21.87
CA GLU A 49 5.25 -17.09 21.25
C GLU A 49 5.84 -16.12 22.30
N ARG A 50 5.31 -16.07 23.51
CA ARG A 50 5.89 -15.31 24.62
C ARG A 50 7.20 -15.92 25.10
N LEU A 51 7.26 -17.25 25.25
CA LEU A 51 8.41 -17.97 25.78
C LEU A 51 9.56 -18.11 24.75
N LYS A 52 9.29 -18.06 23.44
CA LYS A 52 10.31 -18.24 22.38
C LYS A 52 11.45 -17.22 22.46
N ARG A 53 11.19 -16.00 22.99
CA ARG A 53 12.21 -14.97 23.15
C ARG A 53 13.26 -15.33 24.17
N LYS A 54 12.88 -16.14 25.15
CA LYS A 54 13.75 -16.61 26.26
C LYS A 54 14.30 -18.02 26.03
N ASN A 55 13.90 -18.71 24.93
CA ASN A 55 14.24 -20.09 24.69
C ASN A 55 14.51 -20.37 23.20
N GLU A 56 15.78 -20.50 22.84
CA GLU A 56 16.23 -20.78 21.48
C GLU A 56 15.71 -22.11 20.93
N VAL A 57 15.56 -23.15 21.80
CA VAL A 57 15.02 -24.45 21.36
C VAL A 57 13.56 -24.31 20.95
N LEU A 58 12.76 -23.58 21.74
CA LEU A 58 11.36 -23.29 21.40
C LEU A 58 11.26 -22.44 20.13
N LYS A 59 12.18 -21.49 19.95
CA LYS A 59 12.27 -20.68 18.73
C LYS A 59 12.51 -21.56 17.50
N CYS A 60 13.46 -22.50 17.57
CA CYS A 60 13.73 -23.46 16.50
C CYS A 60 12.52 -24.37 16.24
N THR A 61 11.89 -24.91 17.29
CA THR A 61 10.72 -25.80 17.16
C THR A 61 9.54 -25.12 16.50
N LEU A 62 9.29 -23.84 16.82
CA LEU A 62 8.25 -23.03 16.17
C LEU A 62 8.61 -22.69 14.73
N ALA A 63 9.89 -22.51 14.42
CA ALA A 63 10.35 -22.32 13.04
C ALA A 63 10.14 -23.60 12.20
N ASP A 64 10.46 -24.76 12.74
CA ASP A 64 10.23 -26.06 12.09
C ASP A 64 8.74 -26.32 11.85
N LEU A 65 7.89 -26.02 12.84
CA LEU A 65 6.44 -26.12 12.69
C LEU A 65 5.92 -25.22 11.55
N ARG A 66 6.37 -24.00 11.49
CA ARG A 66 5.98 -23.07 10.42
C ARG A 66 6.39 -23.59 9.05
N GLU A 67 7.60 -24.10 8.90
CA GLU A 67 8.05 -24.72 7.64
C GLU A 67 7.16 -25.90 7.24
N LEU A 68 6.78 -26.73 8.20
CA LEU A 68 5.84 -27.83 7.95
C LEU A 68 4.46 -27.36 7.54
N VAL A 69 3.93 -26.30 8.16
CA VAL A 69 2.63 -25.72 7.78
C VAL A 69 2.67 -25.19 6.35
N TYR A 70 3.75 -24.55 5.94
CA TYR A 70 3.95 -24.16 4.55
C TYR A 70 4.03 -25.37 3.60
N GLU A 71 4.66 -26.48 4.01
CA GLU A 71 4.67 -27.72 3.21
C GLU A 71 3.26 -28.34 3.08
N VAL A 72 2.43 -28.25 4.13
CA VAL A 72 1.00 -28.64 4.07
C VAL A 72 0.24 -27.78 3.07
N GLU A 73 0.42 -26.44 3.12
CA GLU A 73 -0.21 -25.55 2.16
C GLU A 73 0.21 -25.80 0.72
N ASP A 74 1.47 -26.16 0.48
CA ASP A 74 1.97 -26.49 -0.85
C ASP A 74 1.33 -27.80 -1.37
N ILE A 75 1.14 -28.81 -0.49
CA ILE A 75 0.43 -30.04 -0.85
C ILE A 75 -1.06 -29.77 -1.11
N LEU A 76 -1.71 -28.91 -0.29
CA LEU A 76 -3.11 -28.52 -0.53
C LEU A 76 -3.28 -27.83 -1.88
N ALA A 77 -2.34 -26.96 -2.25
CA ALA A 77 -2.35 -26.31 -3.55
C ALA A 77 -2.12 -27.32 -4.69
N ASP A 78 -1.23 -28.30 -4.54
CA ASP A 78 -1.06 -29.42 -5.49
C ASP A 78 -2.37 -30.25 -5.63
N CYS A 79 -3.09 -30.48 -4.52
CA CYS A 79 -4.41 -31.16 -4.55
C CYS A 79 -5.45 -30.40 -5.37
N GLN A 80 -5.55 -29.10 -5.17
CA GLN A 80 -6.50 -28.23 -5.90
C GLN A 80 -6.21 -28.23 -7.40
N LEU A 81 -4.94 -28.21 -7.80
CA LEU A 81 -4.54 -28.36 -9.20
C LEU A 81 -4.98 -29.69 -9.82
N LEU A 82 -4.89 -30.79 -9.07
CA LEU A 82 -5.34 -32.11 -9.52
C LEU A 82 -6.86 -32.19 -9.66
N SER A 83 -7.60 -31.48 -8.79
CA SER A 83 -9.06 -31.37 -8.81
C SER A 83 -9.56 -30.62 -10.06
N ASN A 84 -9.06 -29.40 -10.27
CA ASN A 84 -9.45 -28.55 -11.39
C ASN A 84 -9.19 -29.18 -12.77
N SER A 85 -8.16 -30.04 -12.88
CA SER A 85 -7.85 -30.78 -14.09
C SER A 85 -8.76 -31.99 -14.33
N SER A 86 -9.58 -32.38 -13.36
CA SER A 86 -10.49 -33.54 -13.45
C SER A 86 -11.88 -33.20 -13.96
N GLY A 87 -12.31 -31.94 -13.88
CA GLY A 87 -13.63 -31.47 -14.30
C GLY A 87 -13.84 -31.39 -15.83
N LYS A 88 -12.78 -31.43 -16.64
CA LYS A 88 -12.83 -31.27 -18.10
C LYS A 88 -12.64 -32.57 -18.89
N LEU A 89 -12.44 -33.73 -18.25
CA LEU A 89 -12.27 -35.03 -18.94
C LEU A 89 -13.16 -36.09 -18.29
N LEU A 90 -14.29 -36.35 -18.91
CA LEU A 90 -15.14 -37.55 -18.73
C LEU A 90 -14.28 -38.83 -18.92
N HIS A 91 -14.26 -39.66 -17.86
CA HIS A 91 -13.79 -41.06 -17.88
C HIS A 91 -12.45 -41.38 -18.59
N GLY A 92 -11.37 -41.42 -17.81
CA GLY A 92 -10.11 -42.03 -18.24
C GLY A 92 -9.04 -41.99 -17.16
N PHE A 93 -8.55 -43.15 -16.77
CA PHE A 93 -7.31 -43.35 -16.02
C PHE A 93 -6.15 -42.73 -16.80
N SER A 94 -5.67 -41.55 -16.40
CA SER A 94 -4.44 -41.01 -16.97
C SER A 94 -3.24 -41.57 -16.20
N PRO A 95 -2.30 -42.30 -16.81
CA PRO A 95 -1.15 -42.89 -16.15
C PRO A 95 -0.21 -41.84 -15.49
N ILE A 96 -0.31 -40.57 -15.88
CA ILE A 96 0.49 -39.46 -15.33
C ILE A 96 0.04 -39.05 -13.92
N LYS A 97 -1.20 -39.32 -13.50
CA LYS A 97 -1.76 -38.94 -12.18
C LYS A 97 -1.36 -39.87 -11.03
N VAL A 98 -1.04 -41.14 -11.31
CA VAL A 98 -0.70 -42.13 -10.29
C VAL A 98 0.62 -41.80 -9.54
N PRO A 99 1.73 -41.44 -10.22
CA PRO A 99 2.97 -41.06 -9.56
C PRO A 99 2.84 -39.80 -8.67
N ALA A 100 2.09 -38.80 -9.15
CA ALA A 100 1.87 -37.56 -8.44
C ALA A 100 1.07 -37.77 -7.14
N LYS A 101 0.01 -38.60 -7.21
CA LYS A 101 -0.78 -38.97 -6.01
C LYS A 101 0.07 -39.73 -5.01
N TYR A 102 0.86 -40.70 -5.47
CA TYR A 102 1.73 -41.50 -4.59
C TYR A 102 2.76 -40.61 -3.85
N GLN A 103 3.45 -39.72 -4.58
CA GLN A 103 4.40 -38.78 -3.99
C GLN A 103 3.72 -37.86 -2.96
N MET A 104 2.51 -37.39 -3.25
CA MET A 104 1.73 -36.56 -2.33
C MET A 104 1.38 -37.31 -1.04
N GLY A 105 0.92 -38.54 -1.14
CA GLY A 105 0.62 -39.39 0.04
C GLY A 105 1.85 -39.65 0.90
N LYS A 106 3.00 -39.89 0.27
CA LYS A 106 4.27 -40.07 0.98
C LYS A 106 4.69 -38.80 1.74
N ARG A 107 4.65 -37.65 1.07
CA ARG A 107 4.96 -36.33 1.70
C ARG A 107 4.01 -36.04 2.86
N LEU A 108 2.71 -36.30 2.69
CA LEU A 108 1.72 -36.09 3.74
C LEU A 108 1.92 -37.01 4.93
N GLY A 109 2.35 -38.27 4.69
CA GLY A 109 2.76 -39.23 5.73
C GLY A 109 3.96 -38.72 6.52
N GLU A 110 5.00 -38.25 5.84
CA GLU A 110 6.20 -37.64 6.48
C GLU A 110 5.85 -36.42 7.32
N ILE A 111 4.95 -35.54 6.82
CA ILE A 111 4.47 -34.36 7.56
C ILE A 111 3.71 -34.78 8.83
N ASN A 112 2.82 -35.76 8.75
CA ASN A 112 2.09 -36.27 9.92
C ASN A 112 3.02 -36.76 11.03
N VAL A 113 4.11 -37.45 10.68
CA VAL A 113 5.13 -37.90 11.66
C VAL A 113 5.83 -36.70 12.29
N LYS A 114 6.26 -35.74 11.49
CA LYS A 114 6.95 -34.53 11.97
C LYS A 114 6.06 -33.64 12.84
N ILE A 115 4.78 -33.42 12.46
CA ILE A 115 3.81 -32.65 13.27
C ILE A 115 3.59 -33.30 14.62
N THR A 116 3.46 -34.60 14.68
CA THR A 116 3.30 -35.34 15.95
C THR A 116 4.54 -35.14 16.83
N SER A 117 5.75 -35.28 16.28
CA SER A 117 7.00 -35.04 17.01
C SER A 117 7.12 -33.61 17.56
N ILE A 118 6.75 -32.60 16.74
CA ILE A 118 6.77 -31.21 17.17
C ILE A 118 5.73 -30.94 18.26
N LYS A 119 4.54 -31.52 18.15
CA LYS A 119 3.49 -31.44 19.17
C LYS A 119 3.97 -31.99 20.51
N ASP A 120 4.64 -33.17 20.53
CA ASP A 120 5.18 -33.77 21.71
C ASP A 120 6.29 -32.93 22.34
N ASN A 121 7.16 -32.34 21.51
CA ASN A 121 8.20 -31.40 21.96
C ASN A 121 7.60 -30.16 22.60
N ILE A 122 6.62 -29.48 21.93
CA ILE A 122 5.98 -28.28 22.47
C ILE A 122 5.31 -28.59 23.83
N THR A 123 4.63 -29.74 23.95
CA THR A 123 3.96 -30.13 25.20
C THR A 123 4.97 -30.41 26.33
N SER A 124 6.14 -30.95 26.01
CA SER A 124 7.20 -31.20 26.98
C SER A 124 7.89 -29.93 27.51
N PHE A 125 7.96 -28.88 26.68
CA PHE A 125 8.57 -27.59 27.03
C PHE A 125 7.67 -26.69 27.90
N LEU A 126 6.36 -26.84 27.83
CA LEU A 126 5.43 -26.05 28.63
C LEU A 126 5.37 -26.49 30.13
N GLY A 127 5.92 -27.66 30.46
CA GLY A 127 5.92 -28.20 31.83
C GLY A 127 6.96 -27.60 32.77
N PRO A 128 8.22 -27.33 32.40
CA PRO A 128 9.29 -26.92 33.34
C PRO A 128 9.89 -25.52 33.16
N LEU A 129 9.50 -24.68 32.22
CA LEU A 129 10.30 -23.49 31.84
C LEU A 129 9.80 -22.18 32.45
N SER A 130 10.15 -21.95 33.71
CA SER A 130 10.09 -20.63 34.36
C SER A 130 11.46 -19.99 34.65
N GLN A 131 12.56 -20.36 34.01
CA GLN A 131 13.87 -19.73 34.32
C GLN A 131 14.86 -19.62 33.13
N SER A 132 15.38 -18.38 32.90
CA SER A 132 16.68 -17.86 32.37
C SER A 132 17.07 -18.07 30.89
N LEU A 133 17.88 -17.22 30.19
CA LEU A 133 18.57 -15.92 30.27
C LEU A 133 19.32 -15.61 28.93
N HIS A 134 19.41 -14.38 28.58
CA HIS A 134 20.35 -13.47 27.84
C HIS A 134 21.33 -13.87 26.70
N GLY A 135 21.46 -12.99 25.72
CA GLY A 135 22.60 -12.76 24.84
C GLY A 135 22.36 -11.89 23.59
N ASN A 136 23.03 -10.74 23.48
CA ASN A 136 22.92 -9.72 22.41
C ASN A 136 23.86 -9.94 21.22
N VAL A 137 23.42 -9.57 19.99
CA VAL A 137 24.29 -9.18 18.85
C VAL A 137 23.59 -8.09 18.02
N GLN A 138 24.31 -7.02 17.69
CA GLN A 138 23.87 -5.88 16.84
C GLN A 138 24.32 -6.07 15.41
N GLU A 139 23.49 -5.72 14.43
CA GLU A 139 23.85 -5.57 13.00
C GLU A 139 23.14 -4.38 12.35
N GLU A 140 23.82 -3.77 11.36
CA GLU A 140 23.51 -2.50 10.68
C GLU A 140 22.40 -2.63 9.61
N GLY A 141 21.57 -1.56 9.43
CA GLY A 141 20.39 -1.55 8.53
C GLY A 141 20.55 -0.61 7.31
N PRO A 142 19.64 -0.67 6.32
CA PRO A 142 19.68 0.08 5.04
C PRO A 142 18.98 1.46 5.02
N PRO A 143 19.02 2.25 3.93
CA PRO A 143 18.86 3.73 3.87
C PRO A 143 17.44 4.33 4.01
N ARG A 144 17.29 5.59 4.43
CA ARG A 144 16.08 6.28 4.98
C ARG A 144 15.61 7.54 4.23
N TRP A 145 14.29 7.82 4.22
CA TRP A 145 13.64 8.97 3.51
C TRP A 145 12.46 9.62 4.29
N SER A 146 12.20 10.94 4.06
CA SER A 146 11.07 11.68 4.66
C SER A 146 10.47 12.72 3.71
N SER A 147 9.22 13.18 3.98
CA SER A 147 8.45 14.16 3.20
C SER A 147 8.13 15.39 4.05
N PRO A 148 7.95 16.60 3.46
CA PRO A 148 7.49 17.77 4.19
C PRO A 148 6.01 17.69 4.64
N ILE A 149 5.24 16.74 4.13
CA ILE A 149 3.80 16.57 4.42
C ILE A 149 3.61 15.83 5.74
N TYR A 150 2.72 16.32 6.62
CA TYR A 150 2.38 15.69 7.90
C TYR A 150 0.96 16.02 8.37
N ASP A 151 0.41 15.21 9.28
CA ASP A 151 -0.91 15.44 9.88
C ASP A 151 -0.81 16.36 11.11
N HIS A 152 -1.25 17.61 10.95
CA HIS A 152 -1.25 18.63 12.01
C HIS A 152 -2.09 18.25 13.23
N THR A 153 -3.12 17.40 13.07
CA THR A 153 -4.03 17.03 14.18
C THR A 153 -3.37 16.16 15.22
N GLN A 154 -2.27 15.51 14.86
CA GLN A 154 -1.50 14.60 15.72
C GLN A 154 -0.21 15.22 16.26
N VAL A 155 -0.02 16.53 16.12
CA VAL A 155 1.15 17.24 16.64
C VAL A 155 0.79 17.87 17.98
N VAL A 156 1.53 17.53 19.03
CA VAL A 156 1.30 17.99 20.41
C VAL A 156 2.65 18.29 21.06
N GLY A 157 2.74 19.44 21.76
CA GLY A 157 3.86 19.78 22.63
C GLY A 157 5.14 20.21 21.92
N LEU A 158 5.05 20.64 20.65
CA LEU A 158 6.21 21.10 19.86
C LEU A 158 6.31 22.63 19.76
N GLU A 159 5.42 23.38 20.42
CA GLU A 159 5.32 24.85 20.33
C GLU A 159 6.63 25.54 20.77
N GLY A 160 7.26 25.03 21.81
CA GLY A 160 8.54 25.54 22.31
C GLY A 160 9.71 25.27 21.35
N ASP A 161 9.75 24.06 20.81
CA ASP A 161 10.79 23.63 19.86
C ASP A 161 10.66 24.41 18.54
N THR A 162 9.45 24.52 18.01
CA THR A 162 9.15 25.26 16.78
C THR A 162 9.48 26.73 16.92
N ARG A 163 9.08 27.38 18.03
CA ARG A 163 9.39 28.78 18.31
C ARG A 163 10.90 29.01 18.32
N LYS A 164 11.66 28.18 19.00
CA LYS A 164 13.12 28.29 19.08
C LYS A 164 13.80 28.19 17.71
N LEU A 165 13.37 27.26 16.85
CA LEU A 165 13.91 27.14 15.49
C LEU A 165 13.55 28.39 14.67
N LYS A 166 12.32 28.88 14.76
CA LYS A 166 11.87 30.10 14.06
C LYS A 166 12.67 31.31 14.47
N ASP A 167 12.92 31.50 15.78
CA ASP A 167 13.75 32.56 16.28
C ASP A 167 15.16 32.52 15.71
N TRP A 168 15.71 31.32 15.54
CA TRP A 168 17.03 31.15 14.91
C TRP A 168 17.02 31.44 13.41
N LEU A 169 15.99 31.00 12.69
CA LEU A 169 15.85 31.20 11.24
C LEU A 169 15.67 32.70 10.92
N SER A 170 14.93 33.43 11.76
CA SER A 170 14.72 34.86 11.60
C SER A 170 15.96 35.70 11.92
N GLN A 171 16.95 35.13 12.61
CA GLN A 171 18.24 35.77 12.91
C GLN A 171 19.30 35.59 11.84
N ALA A 172 18.97 34.93 10.72
CA ALA A 172 19.90 34.74 9.64
C ALA A 172 20.28 36.06 8.98
N ASP A 173 21.55 36.37 9.00
CA ASP A 173 22.10 37.57 8.40
C ASP A 173 22.62 37.31 6.97
N ASN A 174 23.08 38.38 6.32
CA ASN A 174 23.57 38.31 4.96
C ASN A 174 25.06 37.84 4.86
N SER A 175 25.69 37.43 5.98
CA SER A 175 27.11 37.08 6.01
C SER A 175 27.39 35.64 5.50
N GLY A 176 26.36 34.78 5.42
CA GLY A 176 26.55 33.39 5.01
C GLY A 176 25.27 32.59 5.03
N ILE A 177 25.39 31.27 5.01
CA ILE A 177 24.27 30.34 5.15
C ILE A 177 24.25 29.87 6.60
N LEU A 178 23.12 30.10 7.31
CA LEU A 178 22.94 29.66 8.69
C LEU A 178 22.59 28.15 8.72
N SER A 179 23.39 27.34 9.42
CA SER A 179 23.12 25.93 9.62
C SER A 179 22.57 25.66 11.03
N ILE A 180 21.43 24.96 11.12
CA ILE A 180 20.76 24.58 12.37
C ILE A 180 20.69 23.03 12.41
N GLY A 181 21.00 22.44 13.57
CA GLY A 181 20.89 20.99 13.79
C GLY A 181 19.72 20.64 14.72
N VAL A 182 18.92 19.66 14.35
CA VAL A 182 17.92 19.03 15.23
C VAL A 182 18.41 17.61 15.53
N VAL A 183 18.87 17.38 16.75
CA VAL A 183 19.59 16.15 17.11
C VAL A 183 18.87 15.41 18.23
N GLY A 184 18.71 14.09 18.11
CA GLY A 184 18.09 13.27 19.15
C GLY A 184 17.79 11.84 18.68
N MET A 185 17.34 10.98 19.59
CA MET A 185 17.03 9.57 19.32
C MET A 185 15.89 9.40 18.30
N GLY A 186 15.76 8.17 17.76
CA GLY A 186 14.66 7.80 16.86
C GLY A 186 13.29 7.95 17.52
N GLY A 187 12.28 8.35 16.75
CA GLY A 187 10.92 8.48 17.26
C GLY A 187 10.63 9.69 18.16
N LEU A 188 11.61 10.57 18.39
CA LEU A 188 11.48 11.77 19.24
C LEU A 188 10.74 12.93 18.58
N GLY A 189 10.48 12.85 17.27
CA GLY A 189 9.76 13.90 16.53
C GLY A 189 10.65 14.94 15.86
N LYS A 190 11.96 14.67 15.63
CA LYS A 190 12.88 15.59 14.94
C LYS A 190 12.36 16.04 13.58
N THR A 191 11.96 15.07 12.75
CA THR A 191 11.35 15.31 11.44
C THR A 191 10.08 16.13 11.58
N THR A 192 9.22 15.82 12.57
CA THR A 192 7.97 16.56 12.81
C THR A 192 8.24 18.03 13.19
N VAL A 193 9.25 18.31 14.03
CA VAL A 193 9.66 19.68 14.36
C VAL A 193 10.11 20.42 13.08
N ALA A 194 10.95 19.79 12.26
CA ALA A 194 11.41 20.39 11.00
C ALA A 194 10.26 20.63 10.02
N GLN A 195 9.32 19.65 9.87
CA GLN A 195 8.12 19.77 9.06
C GLN A 195 7.21 20.91 9.51
N THR A 196 6.96 21.02 10.81
CA THR A 196 6.15 22.09 11.38
C THR A 196 6.72 23.44 11.02
N VAL A 197 8.02 23.65 11.23
CA VAL A 197 8.71 24.91 10.89
C VAL A 197 8.68 25.15 9.37
N PHE A 198 8.96 24.13 8.57
CA PHE A 198 9.04 24.25 7.11
C PHE A 198 7.70 24.68 6.49
N ASN A 199 6.55 24.23 7.07
CA ASN A 199 5.22 24.50 6.55
C ASN A 199 4.52 25.70 7.20
N GLU A 200 5.17 26.43 8.11
CA GLU A 200 4.57 27.63 8.68
C GLU A 200 4.52 28.79 7.69
N LYS A 201 3.39 29.52 7.67
CA LYS A 201 3.16 30.67 6.76
C LYS A 201 4.24 31.76 6.90
N GLU A 202 4.76 31.99 8.09
CA GLU A 202 5.85 32.95 8.32
C GLU A 202 7.13 32.55 7.58
N MET A 203 7.44 31.25 7.54
CA MET A 203 8.61 30.73 6.84
C MET A 203 8.40 30.70 5.32
N GLU A 204 7.17 30.54 4.87
CA GLU A 204 6.80 30.64 3.46
C GLU A 204 6.99 32.07 2.91
N LEU A 205 6.64 33.07 3.70
CA LEU A 205 6.85 34.48 3.35
C LEU A 205 8.33 34.90 3.51
N HIS A 206 9.08 34.23 4.38
CA HIS A 206 10.47 34.59 4.68
C HIS A 206 11.46 34.01 3.65
N PHE A 207 11.22 32.79 3.12
CA PHE A 207 12.08 32.11 2.17
C PHE A 207 11.43 31.97 0.80
N GLU A 208 12.05 32.52 -0.24
CA GLU A 208 11.55 32.46 -1.63
C GLU A 208 11.63 31.03 -2.20
N LYS A 209 12.55 30.22 -1.70
CA LYS A 209 12.74 28.82 -2.09
C LYS A 209 12.84 27.95 -0.86
N ARG A 210 11.98 26.94 -0.78
CA ARG A 210 12.00 25.93 0.29
C ARG A 210 12.23 24.55 -0.32
N ILE A 211 13.21 23.83 0.17
CA ILE A 211 13.70 22.58 -0.40
C ILE A 211 13.76 21.54 0.71
N TRP A 212 13.08 20.42 0.51
CA TRP A 212 13.12 19.28 1.42
C TRP A 212 13.86 18.12 0.79
N VAL A 213 14.95 17.67 1.44
CA VAL A 213 15.75 16.52 1.00
C VAL A 213 15.89 15.54 2.15
N SER A 214 15.44 14.34 1.95
CA SER A 214 15.72 13.24 2.84
C SER A 214 17.02 12.56 2.46
N VAL A 215 17.87 12.28 3.43
CA VAL A 215 19.20 11.73 3.21
C VAL A 215 19.25 10.30 3.73
N SER A 216 19.07 9.34 2.83
CA SER A 216 19.11 7.92 3.16
C SER A 216 20.52 7.44 3.59
N GLN A 217 20.64 6.26 4.22
CA GLN A 217 21.96 5.72 4.63
C GLN A 217 22.84 5.39 3.44
N LYS A 218 22.24 4.88 2.34
CA LYS A 218 22.92 4.61 1.07
C LYS A 218 22.42 5.61 0.04
N PHE A 219 23.19 6.60 -0.24
CA PHE A 219 22.89 7.60 -1.26
C PHE A 219 24.15 7.92 -2.06
N THR A 220 23.96 8.52 -3.24
CA THR A 220 25.02 9.15 -4.00
C THR A 220 24.84 10.66 -3.96
N GLU A 221 25.94 11.39 -4.09
CA GLU A 221 25.94 12.86 -4.17
C GLU A 221 25.00 13.38 -5.28
N ASP A 222 25.01 12.68 -6.42
CA ASP A 222 24.16 13.00 -7.57
C ASP A 222 22.66 12.87 -7.24
N GLN A 223 22.26 11.88 -6.44
CA GLN A 223 20.86 11.70 -6.00
C GLN A 223 20.39 12.87 -5.15
N ILE A 224 21.24 13.39 -4.26
CA ILE A 224 20.95 14.57 -3.44
C ILE A 224 20.78 15.81 -4.33
N MET A 225 21.72 16.07 -5.23
CA MET A 225 21.63 17.21 -6.14
C MET A 225 20.41 17.14 -7.04
N ARG A 226 20.08 15.98 -7.58
CA ARG A 226 18.84 15.76 -8.35
C ARG A 226 17.57 15.97 -7.51
N SER A 227 17.59 15.56 -6.24
CA SER A 227 16.47 15.84 -5.33
C SER A 227 16.29 17.34 -5.10
N ILE A 228 17.36 18.09 -4.90
CA ILE A 228 17.32 19.56 -4.81
C ILE A 228 16.72 20.18 -6.08
N LEU A 229 17.20 19.77 -7.26
CA LEU A 229 16.71 20.31 -8.55
C LEU A 229 15.24 20.00 -8.80
N ARG A 230 14.75 18.81 -8.44
CA ARG A 230 13.32 18.48 -8.53
C ARG A 230 12.47 19.40 -7.66
N ASN A 231 12.90 19.66 -6.44
CA ASN A 231 12.22 20.61 -5.55
C ASN A 231 12.24 22.06 -6.10
N LEU A 232 13.20 22.38 -6.94
CA LEU A 232 13.28 23.70 -7.61
C LEU A 232 12.45 23.77 -8.90
N GLY A 233 11.82 22.68 -9.32
CA GLY A 233 10.98 22.60 -10.51
C GLY A 233 11.74 22.32 -11.81
N ASP A 234 12.95 21.79 -11.74
CA ASP A 234 13.75 21.45 -12.92
C ASP A 234 13.38 20.06 -13.47
N ALA A 235 12.76 20.03 -14.65
CA ALA A 235 12.32 18.79 -15.31
C ALA A 235 13.42 18.13 -16.19
N ASN A 236 14.45 18.87 -16.61
CA ASN A 236 15.50 18.39 -17.53
C ASN A 236 16.84 18.18 -16.81
N ILE A 237 16.93 17.14 -15.99
CA ILE A 237 18.11 16.87 -15.16
C ILE A 237 19.13 16.04 -15.96
N GLY A 238 20.22 16.67 -16.42
CA GLY A 238 21.37 16.00 -17.08
C GLY A 238 22.16 15.08 -16.15
N ASP A 239 23.12 14.34 -16.71
CA ASP A 239 23.91 13.34 -15.97
C ASP A 239 25.27 13.85 -15.44
N ASP A 240 25.75 15.02 -15.85
CA ASP A 240 27.03 15.56 -15.43
C ASP A 240 26.93 16.27 -14.05
N ARG A 241 27.77 15.85 -13.09
CA ARG A 241 27.85 16.41 -11.73
C ARG A 241 28.14 17.91 -11.70
N GLY A 242 29.04 18.37 -12.55
CA GLY A 242 29.39 19.78 -12.63
C GLY A 242 28.21 20.65 -13.07
N ASP A 243 27.40 20.13 -14.00
CA ASP A 243 26.20 20.81 -14.47
C ASP A 243 25.10 20.86 -13.40
N LEU A 244 24.89 19.76 -12.65
CA LEU A 244 23.90 19.71 -11.56
C LEU A 244 24.16 20.80 -10.51
N LEU A 245 25.41 20.95 -10.04
CA LEU A 245 25.75 21.93 -9.03
C LEU A 245 25.64 23.37 -9.56
N LYS A 246 26.07 23.61 -10.81
CA LYS A 246 25.94 24.91 -11.48
C LYS A 246 24.47 25.31 -11.61
N ARG A 247 23.57 24.39 -11.97
CA ARG A 247 22.14 24.66 -12.08
C ARG A 247 21.52 24.96 -10.72
N ILE A 248 21.85 24.20 -9.66
CA ILE A 248 21.40 24.50 -8.29
C ILE A 248 21.79 25.93 -7.92
N ASN A 249 23.07 26.31 -8.16
CA ASN A 249 23.52 27.65 -7.89
C ASN A 249 22.74 28.69 -8.67
N GLN A 250 22.47 28.50 -9.96
CA GLN A 250 21.68 29.43 -10.80
C GLN A 250 20.26 29.63 -10.28
N TYR A 251 19.57 28.55 -9.88
CA TYR A 251 18.22 28.62 -9.35
C TYR A 251 18.12 29.36 -8.01
N LEU A 252 19.19 29.28 -7.19
CA LEU A 252 19.23 29.85 -5.85
C LEU A 252 19.93 31.22 -5.79
N LEU A 253 20.63 31.63 -6.83
CA LEU A 253 21.40 32.88 -6.87
C LEU A 253 20.49 34.08 -6.62
N GLY A 254 20.87 34.90 -5.63
CA GLY A 254 20.13 36.10 -5.24
C GLY A 254 18.82 35.84 -4.49
N LYS A 255 18.47 34.58 -4.19
CA LYS A 255 17.24 34.20 -3.48
C LYS A 255 17.56 33.77 -2.05
N ARG A 256 16.62 34.09 -1.14
CA ARG A 256 16.62 33.55 0.23
C ARG A 256 16.01 32.15 0.20
N PHE A 257 16.78 31.14 0.60
CA PHE A 257 16.31 29.76 0.56
C PHE A 257 16.43 29.06 1.91
N LEU A 258 15.57 28.07 2.13
CA LEU A 258 15.61 27.11 3.24
C LEU A 258 15.79 25.71 2.67
N ILE A 259 16.88 25.05 3.05
CA ILE A 259 17.09 23.62 2.73
C ILE A 259 16.96 22.82 4.02
N VAL A 260 16.09 21.81 4.01
CA VAL A 260 16.00 20.82 5.08
C VAL A 260 16.66 19.54 4.59
N LEU A 261 17.69 19.07 5.31
CA LEU A 261 18.33 17.77 5.12
C LEU A 261 17.87 16.87 6.26
N ASP A 262 16.91 16.00 5.97
CA ASP A 262 16.28 15.21 7.00
C ASP A 262 16.92 13.82 7.13
N ASP A 263 17.05 13.36 8.38
CA ASP A 263 17.59 12.07 8.84
C ASP A 263 18.98 11.71 8.30
N VAL A 264 19.94 12.62 8.43
CA VAL A 264 21.32 12.41 7.98
C VAL A 264 22.08 11.47 8.91
N TRP A 265 22.64 10.37 8.34
CA TRP A 265 23.32 9.30 9.10
C TRP A 265 24.81 9.22 8.90
N SER A 266 25.29 9.56 7.70
CA SER A 266 26.68 9.33 7.34
C SER A 266 27.64 10.22 8.14
N GLU A 267 28.59 9.60 8.84
CA GLU A 267 29.69 10.31 9.47
C GLU A 267 30.71 10.88 8.44
N ASP A 268 30.72 10.33 7.22
CA ASP A 268 31.40 10.95 6.10
C ASP A 268 30.50 12.03 5.51
N THR A 269 30.83 13.26 5.77
CA THR A 269 30.12 14.46 5.31
C THR A 269 30.81 15.15 4.13
N SER A 270 31.81 14.51 3.53
CA SER A 270 32.57 15.08 2.41
C SER A 270 31.67 15.41 1.19
N TRP A 271 30.65 14.61 0.94
CA TRP A 271 29.63 14.83 -0.08
C TRP A 271 28.89 16.17 0.14
N TRP A 272 28.53 16.48 1.40
CA TRP A 272 27.83 17.70 1.74
C TRP A 272 28.73 18.94 1.58
N LEU A 273 29.98 18.87 2.00
CA LEU A 273 30.91 19.99 1.87
C LEU A 273 31.02 20.46 0.42
N ARG A 274 31.09 19.51 -0.54
CA ARG A 274 31.14 19.83 -1.97
C ARG A 274 29.87 20.52 -2.47
N ILE A 275 28.68 20.05 -2.05
CA ILE A 275 27.41 20.69 -2.40
C ILE A 275 27.33 22.07 -1.75
N TYR A 276 27.67 22.16 -0.45
CA TYR A 276 27.62 23.40 0.32
C TYR A 276 28.53 24.50 -0.26
N GLU A 277 29.72 24.16 -0.72
CA GLU A 277 30.64 25.09 -1.40
C GLU A 277 30.03 25.67 -2.68
N GLY A 278 29.25 24.91 -3.39
CA GLY A 278 28.56 25.32 -4.61
C GLY A 278 27.29 26.13 -4.40
N LEU A 279 26.73 26.19 -3.18
CA LEU A 279 25.57 27.02 -2.88
C LEU A 279 25.92 28.52 -2.85
N PRO A 280 25.02 29.41 -3.36
CA PRO A 280 25.24 30.85 -3.27
C PRO A 280 25.25 31.30 -1.79
N LYS A 281 26.24 32.07 -1.42
CA LYS A 281 26.40 32.61 -0.05
C LYS A 281 25.72 33.95 0.08
N GLY A 282 25.17 34.23 1.28
CA GLY A 282 24.48 35.49 1.56
C GLY A 282 22.94 35.36 1.47
N SER A 283 22.25 36.48 1.46
CA SER A 283 20.78 36.61 1.37
C SER A 283 19.99 36.07 2.58
N GLY A 284 20.62 35.76 3.71
CA GLY A 284 19.92 35.23 4.88
C GLY A 284 19.33 33.82 4.68
N SER A 285 20.00 33.00 3.90
CA SER A 285 19.59 31.62 3.61
C SER A 285 19.93 30.67 4.76
N CYS A 286 19.17 29.59 4.91
CA CYS A 286 19.28 28.68 6.04
C CYS A 286 19.28 27.20 5.61
N ILE A 287 19.92 26.37 6.45
CA ILE A 287 19.91 24.93 6.33
C ILE A 287 19.49 24.32 7.67
N ILE A 288 18.53 23.41 7.66
CA ILE A 288 18.19 22.59 8.81
C ILE A 288 18.67 21.16 8.54
N VAL A 289 19.41 20.59 9.48
CA VAL A 289 19.87 19.21 9.45
C VAL A 289 19.22 18.43 10.59
N THR A 290 18.45 17.39 10.31
CA THR A 290 18.01 16.47 11.35
C THR A 290 18.89 15.22 11.35
N THR A 291 19.27 14.75 12.53
CA THR A 291 20.14 13.58 12.67
C THR A 291 20.01 12.93 14.06
N ARG A 292 20.37 11.66 14.16
CA ARG A 292 20.52 10.95 15.46
C ARG A 292 21.93 11.13 16.04
N ILE A 293 22.90 11.53 15.21
CA ILE A 293 24.32 11.55 15.55
C ILE A 293 24.79 13.01 15.61
N GLU A 294 25.03 13.51 16.78
CA GLU A 294 25.45 14.90 16.99
C GLU A 294 26.73 15.27 16.25
N LYS A 295 27.70 14.34 16.18
CA LYS A 295 28.94 14.49 15.44
C LYS A 295 28.71 14.81 13.94
N VAL A 296 27.64 14.26 13.36
CA VAL A 296 27.24 14.53 11.97
C VAL A 296 26.82 15.98 11.82
N ALA A 297 25.92 16.47 12.68
CA ALA A 297 25.50 17.88 12.65
C ALA A 297 26.69 18.84 12.72
N ARG A 298 27.64 18.59 13.64
CA ARG A 298 28.84 19.40 13.79
C ARG A 298 29.74 19.36 12.53
N LYS A 299 29.95 18.18 11.93
CA LYS A 299 30.72 18.04 10.69
C LYS A 299 30.05 18.72 9.50
N MET A 300 28.73 18.87 9.51
CA MET A 300 27.96 19.59 8.49
C MET A 300 27.93 21.12 8.71
N GLY A 301 28.76 21.64 9.61
CA GLY A 301 28.92 23.08 9.84
C GLY A 301 27.93 23.68 10.84
N VAL A 302 27.18 22.86 11.59
CA VAL A 302 26.28 23.36 12.64
C VAL A 302 27.09 23.74 13.88
N GLN A 303 26.97 25.00 14.32
CA GLN A 303 27.57 25.48 15.56
C GLN A 303 26.85 24.91 16.77
N GLU A 304 27.56 24.67 17.89
CA GLU A 304 26.98 24.11 19.12
C GLU A 304 25.78 24.92 19.64
N ALA A 305 25.84 26.24 19.57
CA ALA A 305 24.74 27.11 19.97
C ALA A 305 23.48 27.02 19.10
N ARG A 306 23.59 26.35 17.93
CA ARG A 306 22.51 26.14 16.96
C ARG A 306 22.09 24.66 16.85
N ILE A 307 22.53 23.81 17.81
CA ILE A 307 22.06 22.45 17.96
C ILE A 307 20.85 22.43 18.87
N HIS A 308 19.70 22.08 18.33
CA HIS A 308 18.50 21.84 19.10
C HIS A 308 18.35 20.37 19.44
N ARG A 309 18.07 20.08 20.70
CA ARG A 309 17.82 18.72 21.20
C ARG A 309 16.39 18.67 21.72
N PRO A 310 15.41 18.17 20.90
CA PRO A 310 14.04 18.01 21.35
C PRO A 310 13.98 17.15 22.61
N LYS A 311 13.10 17.49 23.52
CA LYS A 311 12.88 16.71 24.75
C LYS A 311 11.75 15.71 24.51
N VAL A 312 11.72 14.64 25.31
CA VAL A 312 10.55 13.77 25.40
C VAL A 312 9.33 14.56 25.86
N LEU A 313 8.14 14.15 25.45
CA LEU A 313 6.89 14.79 25.86
C LEU A 313 6.68 14.67 27.37
N GLY A 314 6.26 15.75 28.01
CA GLY A 314 5.78 15.72 29.39
C GLY A 314 4.48 14.90 29.52
N GLU A 315 4.12 14.51 30.75
CA GLU A 315 2.96 13.65 31.04
C GLU A 315 1.67 14.17 30.40
N GLY A 316 1.37 15.49 30.52
CA GLY A 316 0.18 16.09 29.93
C GLY A 316 0.14 16.00 28.41
N HIS A 317 1.23 16.31 27.71
CA HIS A 317 1.33 16.20 26.27
C HIS A 317 1.31 14.75 25.79
N SER A 318 1.94 13.84 26.55
CA SER A 318 1.91 12.40 26.30
C SER A 318 0.48 11.85 26.34
N TRP A 319 -0.27 12.24 27.36
CA TRP A 319 -1.68 11.88 27.50
C TRP A 319 -2.54 12.49 26.39
N SER A 320 -2.35 13.78 26.07
CA SER A 320 -3.07 14.43 24.97
C SER A 320 -2.80 13.75 23.62
N LEU A 321 -1.53 13.42 23.32
CA LEU A 321 -1.17 12.71 22.08
C LEU A 321 -1.81 11.32 22.04
N PHE A 322 -1.79 10.59 23.15
CA PHE A 322 -2.44 9.27 23.26
C PHE A 322 -3.95 9.39 23.04
N CYS A 323 -4.60 10.36 23.66
CA CYS A 323 -6.04 10.58 23.50
C CYS A 323 -6.43 10.93 22.06
N ASN A 324 -5.65 11.77 21.38
CA ASN A 324 -5.88 12.12 19.98
C ASN A 324 -5.88 10.88 19.05
N VAL A 325 -5.09 9.87 19.42
CA VAL A 325 -5.00 8.61 18.64
C VAL A 325 -6.00 7.58 19.15
N ALA A 326 -6.01 7.28 20.45
CA ALA A 326 -6.81 6.19 21.03
C ALA A 326 -8.33 6.48 21.05
N PHE A 327 -8.72 7.74 21.10
CA PHE A 327 -10.10 8.21 21.11
C PHE A 327 -10.41 9.10 19.89
N ALA A 328 -9.80 8.83 18.75
CA ALA A 328 -9.99 9.62 17.53
C ALA A 328 -11.46 9.71 17.11
N GLU A 329 -12.25 8.66 17.31
CA GLU A 329 -13.70 8.62 17.04
C GLU A 329 -14.50 9.55 17.96
N ASN A 330 -13.98 9.86 19.16
CA ASN A 330 -14.58 10.74 20.17
C ASN A 330 -13.84 12.08 20.30
N HIS A 331 -13.28 12.58 19.21
CA HIS A 331 -12.53 13.85 19.16
C HIS A 331 -11.41 13.96 20.24
N GLY A 332 -10.75 12.83 20.53
CA GLY A 332 -9.66 12.76 21.49
C GLY A 332 -10.09 12.83 22.97
N SER A 333 -11.37 12.62 23.29
CA SER A 333 -11.89 12.72 24.65
C SER A 333 -12.08 11.37 25.33
N CYS A 334 -11.38 11.15 26.45
CA CYS A 334 -11.63 10.01 27.33
C CYS A 334 -12.77 10.34 28.32
N THR A 335 -13.87 9.61 28.25
CA THR A 335 -15.06 9.86 29.09
C THR A 335 -15.12 9.02 30.37
N SER A 336 -14.24 8.03 30.53
CA SER A 336 -14.19 7.13 31.70
C SER A 336 -12.96 7.38 32.54
N THR A 337 -13.16 7.68 33.82
CA THR A 337 -12.08 7.88 34.80
C THR A 337 -11.26 6.61 35.03
N GLU A 338 -11.89 5.43 34.94
CA GLU A 338 -11.22 4.14 35.07
C GLU A 338 -10.28 3.85 33.89
N LEU A 339 -10.74 4.16 32.66
CA LEU A 339 -9.91 4.05 31.46
C LEU A 339 -8.79 5.08 31.43
N GLU A 340 -9.05 6.30 31.93
CA GLU A 340 -8.03 7.33 32.07
C GLU A 340 -6.89 6.89 32.99
N CYS A 341 -7.22 6.28 34.15
CA CYS A 341 -6.23 5.79 35.09
C CYS A 341 -5.30 4.72 34.45
N VAL A 342 -5.89 3.69 33.83
CA VAL A 342 -5.13 2.63 33.15
C VAL A 342 -4.40 3.14 31.92
N GLY A 343 -5.04 4.03 31.15
CA GLY A 343 -4.43 4.66 29.98
C GLY A 343 -3.20 5.48 30.33
N LYS A 344 -3.24 6.27 31.41
CA LYS A 344 -2.07 7.02 31.91
C LYS A 344 -0.95 6.09 32.37
N GLU A 345 -1.28 4.95 33.00
CA GLU A 345 -0.28 3.92 33.34
C GLU A 345 0.38 3.34 32.07
N ILE A 346 -0.39 3.05 31.03
CA ILE A 346 0.14 2.58 29.75
C ILE A 346 1.05 3.64 29.12
N VAL A 347 0.60 4.89 29.05
CA VAL A 347 1.33 6.03 28.45
C VAL A 347 2.64 6.30 29.20
N SER A 348 2.66 6.18 30.53
CA SER A 348 3.87 6.39 31.34
C SER A 348 5.01 5.44 30.95
N LYS A 349 4.67 4.22 30.50
CA LYS A 349 5.63 3.21 30.02
C LYS A 349 6.26 3.57 28.68
N CYS A 350 5.62 4.44 27.89
CA CYS A 350 6.18 4.97 26.64
C CYS A 350 7.27 6.05 26.90
N ARG A 351 7.53 6.44 28.17
CA ARG A 351 8.56 7.40 28.60
C ARG A 351 8.55 8.72 27.81
N GLY A 352 7.38 9.17 27.39
CA GLY A 352 7.21 10.43 26.64
C GLY A 352 7.68 10.39 25.18
N LEU A 353 7.97 9.22 24.62
CA LEU A 353 8.40 9.08 23.21
C LEU A 353 7.18 9.12 22.27
N PRO A 354 7.06 10.13 21.37
CA PRO A 354 5.90 10.31 20.52
C PRO A 354 5.52 9.09 19.67
N LEU A 355 6.51 8.42 19.06
CA LEU A 355 6.27 7.23 18.23
C LEU A 355 5.72 6.06 19.06
N ALA A 356 6.26 5.82 20.26
CA ALA A 356 5.76 4.78 21.16
C ALA A 356 4.31 5.07 21.59
N ILE A 357 4.01 6.31 21.93
CA ILE A 357 2.68 6.77 22.33
C ILE A 357 1.68 6.59 21.18
N LYS A 358 2.04 6.97 19.96
CA LYS A 358 1.19 6.79 18.77
C LYS A 358 0.92 5.31 18.48
N ALA A 359 1.95 4.47 18.49
CA ALA A 359 1.79 3.03 18.25
C ALA A 359 0.85 2.37 19.27
N VAL A 360 1.02 2.71 20.55
CA VAL A 360 0.16 2.20 21.62
C VAL A 360 -1.24 2.79 21.57
N GLY A 361 -1.37 4.08 21.30
CA GLY A 361 -2.67 4.73 21.09
C GLY A 361 -3.45 4.10 19.94
N GLY A 362 -2.80 3.84 18.81
CA GLY A 362 -3.40 3.15 17.66
C GLY A 362 -3.80 1.70 17.96
N MET A 363 -3.00 0.98 18.76
CA MET A 363 -3.38 -0.33 19.28
C MET A 363 -4.66 -0.24 20.14
N MET A 364 -4.74 0.75 21.03
CA MET A 364 -5.88 0.92 21.93
C MET A 364 -7.16 1.38 21.21
N LEU A 365 -7.05 2.18 20.15
CA LEU A 365 -8.17 2.56 19.27
C LEU A 365 -8.93 1.33 18.73
N CYS A 366 -8.21 0.25 18.44
CA CYS A 366 -8.79 -0.99 17.90
C CYS A 366 -9.27 -1.96 18.97
N LYS A 367 -9.26 -1.60 20.26
CA LYS A 367 -9.72 -2.44 21.36
C LYS A 367 -10.99 -1.87 21.97
N PRO A 368 -11.94 -2.72 22.42
CA PRO A 368 -13.09 -2.25 23.16
C PRO A 368 -12.64 -1.44 24.39
N PRO A 369 -13.25 -0.27 24.66
CA PRO A 369 -12.86 0.60 25.77
C PRO A 369 -13.40 0.08 27.11
N TYR A 370 -13.05 -1.14 27.47
CA TYR A 370 -13.40 -1.76 28.74
C TYR A 370 -12.17 -1.86 29.66
N TYR A 371 -12.34 -1.54 30.95
CA TYR A 371 -11.31 -1.57 31.97
C TYR A 371 -10.49 -2.88 31.99
N HIS A 372 -11.14 -4.03 31.99
CA HIS A 372 -10.48 -5.34 32.05
C HIS A 372 -9.62 -5.64 30.80
N VAL A 373 -10.02 -5.11 29.61
CA VAL A 373 -9.24 -5.26 28.37
C VAL A 373 -7.96 -4.42 28.45
N TRP A 374 -8.10 -3.15 28.84
CA TRP A 374 -6.98 -2.22 28.98
C TRP A 374 -6.03 -2.64 30.11
N ARG A 375 -6.56 -3.12 31.24
CA ARG A 375 -5.77 -3.61 32.37
C ARG A 375 -4.87 -4.77 31.97
N ARG A 376 -5.39 -5.76 31.23
CA ARG A 376 -4.61 -6.88 30.69
C ARG A 376 -3.44 -6.41 29.83
N ILE A 377 -3.65 -5.39 28.99
CA ILE A 377 -2.60 -4.82 28.14
C ILE A 377 -1.57 -4.09 29.00
N ALA A 378 -1.99 -3.32 29.98
CA ALA A 378 -1.07 -2.67 30.93
C ALA A 378 -0.19 -3.67 31.68
N ASP A 379 -0.73 -4.81 32.08
CA ASP A 379 0.02 -5.87 32.76
C ASP A 379 1.00 -6.56 31.80
N HIS A 380 0.60 -6.82 30.55
CA HIS A 380 1.51 -7.35 29.52
C HIS A 380 2.70 -6.42 29.25
N PHE A 381 2.47 -5.12 29.15
CA PHE A 381 3.54 -4.13 29.04
C PHE A 381 4.54 -4.19 30.21
N ARG A 382 4.07 -4.51 31.41
CA ARG A 382 4.92 -4.64 32.60
C ARG A 382 5.87 -5.81 32.48
N GLU A 383 5.44 -6.93 31.88
CA GLU A 383 6.26 -8.12 31.67
C GLU A 383 7.35 -7.89 30.61
N GLU A 384 7.05 -7.13 29.55
CA GLU A 384 7.98 -6.85 28.45
C GLU A 384 9.11 -5.87 28.83
N LEU A 385 8.84 -4.92 29.73
CA LEU A 385 9.80 -3.89 30.14
C LEU A 385 10.80 -4.35 31.21
N THR A 386 10.61 -5.50 31.84
CA THR A 386 11.53 -6.01 32.88
C THR A 386 12.80 -6.61 32.32
N ASP A 387 12.85 -6.92 31.01
CA ASP A 387 13.94 -7.71 30.41
C ASP A 387 14.83 -6.94 29.42
N VAL A 388 14.56 -5.64 29.15
CA VAL A 388 15.29 -4.93 28.09
C VAL A 388 15.76 -3.55 28.55
N ASP A 389 17.07 -3.37 28.58
CA ASP A 389 17.73 -2.08 28.70
C ASP A 389 17.26 -1.09 27.61
N ASP A 390 16.82 0.07 28.06
CA ASP A 390 16.71 1.38 27.35
C ASP A 390 15.88 1.53 26.07
N ASN A 391 15.19 0.51 25.53
CA ASN A 391 14.50 0.65 24.25
C ASN A 391 12.96 0.59 24.34
N SER A 392 12.34 1.54 25.07
CA SER A 392 10.88 1.61 25.27
C SER A 392 10.08 1.72 23.96
N VAL A 393 10.68 2.25 22.87
CA VAL A 393 10.03 2.31 21.55
C VAL A 393 9.85 0.91 20.97
N MET A 394 10.92 0.10 20.97
CA MET A 394 10.88 -1.26 20.43
C MET A 394 9.95 -2.16 21.24
N ALA A 395 9.92 -2.03 22.57
CA ALA A 395 8.98 -2.74 23.42
C ALA A 395 7.51 -2.35 23.10
N SER A 396 7.25 -1.06 22.88
CA SER A 396 5.92 -0.56 22.51
C SER A 396 5.47 -1.07 21.14
N LEU A 397 6.37 -1.03 20.15
CA LEU A 397 6.10 -1.55 18.80
C LEU A 397 5.90 -3.07 18.82
N GLN A 398 6.67 -3.78 19.63
CA GLN A 398 6.54 -5.23 19.80
C GLN A 398 5.19 -5.60 20.42
N CYS A 399 4.79 -4.90 21.49
CA CYS A 399 3.46 -5.09 22.09
C CYS A 399 2.34 -4.82 21.09
N SER A 400 2.47 -3.75 20.29
CA SER A 400 1.52 -3.43 19.23
C SER A 400 1.45 -4.54 18.17
N TYR A 401 2.59 -5.13 17.79
CA TYR A 401 2.64 -6.29 16.88
C TYR A 401 2.01 -7.55 17.50
N ASP A 402 2.32 -7.87 18.76
CA ASP A 402 1.82 -9.07 19.42
C ASP A 402 0.29 -9.09 19.54
N GLU A 403 -0.31 -7.93 19.75
CA GLU A 403 -1.76 -7.74 19.82
C GLU A 403 -2.48 -7.67 18.45
N LEU A 404 -1.73 -7.71 17.33
CA LEU A 404 -2.34 -7.79 16.01
C LEU A 404 -3.06 -9.13 15.79
N PRO A 405 -4.23 -9.12 15.16
CA PRO A 405 -4.81 -10.34 14.58
C PRO A 405 -3.83 -11.02 13.63
N SER A 406 -3.89 -12.33 13.54
CA SER A 406 -2.95 -13.14 12.76
C SER A 406 -2.82 -12.70 11.29
N TYR A 407 -3.94 -12.37 10.64
CA TYR A 407 -3.94 -11.90 9.25
C TYR A 407 -3.24 -10.54 9.07
N LEU A 408 -3.40 -9.62 10.04
CA LEU A 408 -2.70 -8.32 10.01
C LEU A 408 -1.20 -8.47 10.26
N LYS A 409 -0.75 -9.47 11.03
CA LYS A 409 0.67 -9.80 11.19
C LYS A 409 1.31 -10.14 9.84
N SER A 410 0.67 -10.98 9.03
CA SER A 410 1.15 -11.32 7.68
C SER A 410 1.19 -10.11 6.75
N CYS A 411 0.13 -9.27 6.77
CA CYS A 411 0.09 -8.04 6.00
C CYS A 411 1.19 -7.05 6.43
N LEU A 412 1.44 -6.89 7.72
CA LEU A 412 2.51 -6.02 8.21
C LEU A 412 3.90 -6.56 7.83
N LEU A 413 4.15 -7.87 7.98
CA LEU A 413 5.43 -8.47 7.62
C LEU A 413 5.73 -8.40 6.12
N SER A 414 4.70 -8.33 5.27
CA SER A 414 4.89 -8.12 3.82
C SER A 414 5.63 -6.81 3.52
N LEU A 415 5.50 -5.80 4.38
CA LEU A 415 6.18 -4.52 4.23
C LEU A 415 7.70 -4.61 4.44
N SER A 416 8.21 -5.71 5.02
CA SER A 416 9.65 -5.92 5.24
C SER A 416 10.49 -6.01 3.97
N ILE A 417 9.89 -6.30 2.82
CA ILE A 417 10.61 -6.43 1.55
C ILE A 417 10.82 -5.10 0.83
N TYR A 418 10.07 -4.06 1.20
CA TYR A 418 10.20 -2.75 0.57
C TYR A 418 11.46 -2.05 1.07
N PRO A 419 12.15 -1.32 0.18
CA PRO A 419 13.23 -0.43 0.59
C PRO A 419 12.73 0.59 1.61
N GLU A 420 13.67 1.15 2.34
CA GLU A 420 13.38 2.24 3.27
C GLU A 420 12.81 3.44 2.50
N ASP A 421 11.78 4.10 3.11
CA ASP A 421 11.09 5.27 2.56
C ASP A 421 10.48 5.08 1.17
N CYS A 422 10.22 3.84 0.82
CA CYS A 422 9.47 3.55 -0.38
C CYS A 422 8.02 4.02 -0.18
N GLU A 423 7.56 4.88 -1.06
CA GLU A 423 6.14 5.14 -1.23
C GLU A 423 5.50 3.92 -1.88
N ILE A 424 4.65 3.26 -1.13
CA ILE A 424 4.05 2.00 -1.52
C ILE A 424 2.63 2.26 -2.00
N SER A 425 2.32 1.83 -3.22
CA SER A 425 0.95 1.86 -3.72
C SER A 425 0.06 0.93 -2.88
N LYS A 426 -1.03 1.47 -2.36
CA LYS A 426 -2.05 0.69 -1.65
C LYS A 426 -2.58 -0.45 -2.52
N ASP A 427 -2.85 -0.18 -3.80
CA ASP A 427 -3.37 -1.19 -4.73
C ASP A 427 -2.39 -2.34 -4.94
N GLN A 428 -1.08 -2.07 -5.00
CA GLN A 428 -0.05 -3.10 -5.07
C GLN A 428 -0.09 -4.00 -3.84
N LEU A 429 -0.19 -3.43 -2.64
CA LEU A 429 -0.30 -4.20 -1.38
C LEU A 429 -1.56 -5.05 -1.34
N VAL A 430 -2.70 -4.46 -1.68
CA VAL A 430 -4.01 -5.15 -1.70
C VAL A 430 -3.96 -6.34 -2.67
N ARG A 431 -3.46 -6.14 -3.89
CA ARG A 431 -3.31 -7.20 -4.90
C ARG A 431 -2.39 -8.32 -4.40
N TRP A 432 -1.28 -7.97 -3.78
CA TRP A 432 -0.37 -8.95 -3.18
C TRP A 432 -1.05 -9.74 -2.06
N TRP A 433 -1.70 -9.08 -1.11
CA TRP A 433 -2.36 -9.75 0.01
C TRP A 433 -3.49 -10.67 -0.43
N ILE A 434 -4.25 -10.31 -1.46
CA ILE A 434 -5.26 -11.18 -2.09
C ILE A 434 -4.58 -12.40 -2.71
N GLY A 435 -3.54 -12.20 -3.52
CA GLY A 435 -2.82 -13.25 -4.22
C GLY A 435 -2.16 -14.27 -3.28
N GLU A 436 -1.57 -13.83 -2.16
CA GLU A 436 -1.03 -14.70 -1.12
C GLU A 436 -2.11 -15.37 -0.27
N GLY A 437 -3.32 -14.78 -0.23
CA GLY A 437 -4.41 -15.24 0.62
C GLY A 437 -4.22 -14.86 2.09
N PHE A 438 -3.57 -13.73 2.38
CA PHE A 438 -3.47 -13.18 3.74
C PHE A 438 -4.80 -12.63 4.22
N VAL A 439 -5.68 -12.28 3.29
CA VAL A 439 -6.96 -11.63 3.56
C VAL A 439 -8.02 -12.65 3.97
N PRO A 440 -8.66 -12.50 5.14
CA PRO A 440 -9.70 -13.41 5.61
C PRO A 440 -11.02 -13.14 4.88
N VAL A 441 -11.32 -13.91 3.84
CA VAL A 441 -12.62 -13.84 3.15
C VAL A 441 -13.64 -14.69 3.91
N ARG A 442 -14.48 -14.07 4.74
CA ARG A 442 -15.52 -14.71 5.58
C ARG A 442 -16.90 -14.15 5.26
N ASN A 443 -17.94 -14.95 5.50
CA ASN A 443 -19.35 -14.54 5.48
C ASN A 443 -19.82 -13.86 4.17
N GLY A 444 -19.33 -14.31 3.02
CA GLY A 444 -19.73 -13.75 1.73
C GLY A 444 -19.12 -12.39 1.39
N ARG A 445 -18.23 -11.86 2.24
CA ARG A 445 -17.48 -10.63 1.92
C ARG A 445 -16.54 -10.84 0.74
N LEU A 446 -16.37 -9.80 -0.06
CA LEU A 446 -15.47 -9.82 -1.19
C LEU A 446 -14.01 -9.65 -0.75
N ALA A 447 -13.08 -10.25 -1.49
CA ALA A 447 -11.63 -10.18 -1.18
C ALA A 447 -11.09 -8.74 -1.17
N THR A 448 -11.61 -7.90 -2.07
CA THR A 448 -11.26 -6.48 -2.15
C THR A 448 -11.68 -5.69 -0.91
N GLU A 449 -12.89 -5.91 -0.38
CA GLU A 449 -13.35 -5.27 0.87
C GLU A 449 -12.52 -5.69 2.08
N ALA A 450 -12.32 -7.00 2.22
CA ALA A 450 -11.55 -7.52 3.33
C ALA A 450 -10.10 -7.01 3.32
N SER A 451 -9.54 -6.73 2.13
CA SER A 451 -8.21 -6.11 1.98
C SER A 451 -8.18 -4.66 2.43
N GLU A 452 -9.24 -3.89 2.14
CA GLU A 452 -9.40 -2.51 2.63
C GLU A 452 -9.46 -2.48 4.16
N ASP A 453 -10.18 -3.42 4.77
CA ASP A 453 -10.24 -3.56 6.23
C ASP A 453 -8.85 -3.89 6.82
N CYS A 454 -8.06 -4.74 6.14
CA CYS A 454 -6.69 -5.04 6.55
C CYS A 454 -5.81 -3.80 6.51
N PHE A 455 -5.90 -3.03 5.42
CA PHE A 455 -5.13 -1.80 5.25
C PHE A 455 -5.52 -0.77 6.31
N SER A 456 -6.82 -0.52 6.49
CA SER A 456 -7.35 0.36 7.54
C SER A 456 -6.96 -0.11 8.95
N GLY A 457 -6.92 -1.43 9.16
CA GLY A 457 -6.47 -2.02 10.42
C GLY A 457 -5.02 -1.72 10.78
N LEU A 458 -4.13 -1.57 9.79
CA LEU A 458 -2.72 -1.20 9.99
C LEU A 458 -2.55 0.32 10.15
N THR A 459 -3.25 1.12 9.35
CA THR A 459 -3.18 2.60 9.44
C THR A 459 -3.77 3.12 10.74
N ASN A 460 -4.91 2.59 11.20
CA ASN A 460 -5.53 2.96 12.48
C ASN A 460 -4.63 2.64 13.69
N ARG A 461 -3.69 1.70 13.54
CA ARG A 461 -2.70 1.38 14.57
C ARG A 461 -1.40 2.16 14.45
N CYS A 462 -1.34 3.14 13.56
CA CYS A 462 -0.16 3.94 13.26
C CYS A 462 1.09 3.11 12.89
N LEU A 463 0.89 1.89 12.36
CA LEU A 463 1.96 1.01 11.86
C LEU A 463 2.29 1.28 10.40
N VAL A 464 1.36 1.91 9.69
CA VAL A 464 1.51 2.39 8.31
C VAL A 464 1.10 3.87 8.28
N GLU A 465 1.92 4.70 7.69
CA GLU A 465 1.67 6.13 7.51
C GLU A 465 1.08 6.39 6.13
N VAL A 466 0.05 7.23 6.07
CA VAL A 466 -0.54 7.66 4.80
C VAL A 466 0.31 8.79 4.24
N VAL A 467 0.67 8.70 2.95
CA VAL A 467 1.43 9.72 2.23
C VAL A 467 0.49 10.58 1.39
N GLU A 468 -0.38 9.94 0.61
CA GLU A 468 -1.30 10.64 -0.28
C GLU A 468 -2.74 10.15 -0.11
N TRP A 469 -3.65 11.11 -0.25
CA TRP A 469 -5.09 10.89 -0.28
C TRP A 469 -5.64 11.34 -1.62
N ASP A 470 -6.51 10.55 -2.19
CA ASP A 470 -7.31 10.98 -3.34
C ASP A 470 -8.38 12.01 -2.94
N TYR A 471 -8.95 12.70 -3.95
CA TYR A 471 -10.07 13.65 -3.77
C TYR A 471 -11.29 13.03 -3.06
N ASN A 472 -11.45 11.71 -3.13
CA ASN A 472 -12.52 10.95 -2.48
C ASN A 472 -12.20 10.55 -1.03
N GLY A 473 -11.06 11.00 -0.48
CA GLY A 473 -10.59 10.65 0.85
C GLY A 473 -10.11 9.20 0.97
N LYS A 474 -9.87 8.51 -0.15
CA LYS A 474 -9.21 7.19 -0.16
C LYS A 474 -7.70 7.37 -0.16
N ILE A 475 -7.02 6.46 0.49
CA ILE A 475 -5.57 6.43 0.54
C ILE A 475 -5.04 5.85 -0.78
N SER A 476 -4.15 6.55 -1.46
CA SER A 476 -3.48 6.09 -2.69
C SER A 476 -2.10 5.51 -2.41
N THR A 477 -1.31 6.19 -1.58
CA THR A 477 0.03 5.75 -1.22
C THR A 477 0.27 5.78 0.28
N CYS A 478 1.16 4.91 0.74
CA CYS A 478 1.55 4.79 2.13
C CYS A 478 3.06 4.55 2.27
N LYS A 479 3.56 4.71 3.48
CA LYS A 479 4.92 4.34 3.86
C LYS A 479 4.95 3.74 5.26
N VAL A 480 6.08 3.17 5.62
CA VAL A 480 6.32 2.63 6.97
C VAL A 480 7.38 3.47 7.66
N HIS A 481 7.10 3.92 8.89
CA HIS A 481 8.09 4.64 9.69
C HIS A 481 9.31 3.74 9.98
N ASP A 482 10.52 4.31 9.94
CA ASP A 482 11.78 3.56 10.06
C ASP A 482 11.85 2.63 11.26
N MET A 483 11.47 3.11 12.46
CA MET A 483 11.49 2.28 13.66
C MET A 483 10.51 1.10 13.57
N VAL A 484 9.34 1.31 12.95
CA VAL A 484 8.37 0.23 12.68
C VAL A 484 8.96 -0.74 11.67
N ARG A 485 9.59 -0.22 10.62
CA ARG A 485 10.22 -1.02 9.57
C ARG A 485 11.37 -1.88 10.13
N ASP A 486 12.26 -1.30 10.93
CA ASP A 486 13.37 -2.03 11.57
C ASP A 486 12.83 -3.19 12.43
N GLN A 487 11.78 -2.93 13.21
CA GLN A 487 11.10 -3.96 13.99
C GLN A 487 10.47 -5.03 13.10
N VAL A 488 9.78 -4.62 12.03
CA VAL A 488 9.14 -5.53 11.07
C VAL A 488 10.17 -6.41 10.35
N ILE A 489 11.31 -5.85 9.94
CA ILE A 489 12.42 -6.60 9.33
C ILE A 489 13.00 -7.60 10.31
N GLN A 490 13.23 -7.20 11.57
CA GLN A 490 13.76 -8.11 12.60
C GLN A 490 12.79 -9.28 12.84
N ILE A 491 11.50 -8.98 13.00
CA ILE A 491 10.47 -10.01 13.14
C ILE A 491 10.39 -10.89 11.89
N ALA A 492 10.46 -10.29 10.68
CA ALA A 492 10.40 -11.03 9.43
C ALA A 492 11.60 -11.98 9.23
N LYS A 493 12.79 -11.59 9.71
CA LYS A 493 13.98 -12.45 9.76
C LYS A 493 13.76 -13.63 10.73
N ASP A 494 13.35 -13.35 11.96
CA ASP A 494 13.10 -14.35 12.99
C ASP A 494 11.99 -15.34 12.57
N GLU A 495 11.05 -14.85 11.77
CA GLU A 495 9.92 -15.61 11.28
C GLU A 495 10.17 -16.26 9.89
N SER A 496 11.38 -16.20 9.34
CA SER A 496 11.74 -16.67 7.99
C SER A 496 10.79 -16.20 6.88
N PHE A 497 10.15 -15.05 7.08
CA PHE A 497 9.26 -14.44 6.10
C PHE A 497 10.06 -13.85 4.93
N SER A 498 11.09 -13.06 5.24
CA SER A 498 12.01 -12.43 4.28
C SER A 498 13.51 -12.68 4.64
N GLY A 499 13.82 -13.78 5.28
CA GLY A 499 15.07 -14.06 6.01
C GLY A 499 16.39 -13.98 5.24
N LEU A 500 17.49 -13.84 6.00
CA LEU A 500 18.88 -13.78 5.51
C LEU A 500 19.32 -15.08 4.79
N ASN A 501 18.75 -16.23 5.16
CA ASN A 501 19.07 -17.50 4.51
C ASN A 501 18.28 -17.64 3.22
N ALA A 502 18.94 -17.48 2.10
CA ALA A 502 18.34 -17.54 0.76
C ALA A 502 17.54 -18.85 0.52
N ALA A 503 17.93 -19.97 1.12
CA ALA A 503 17.25 -21.26 0.93
C ALA A 503 15.85 -21.34 1.56
N HIS A 504 15.55 -20.52 2.56
CA HIS A 504 14.26 -20.51 3.28
C HIS A 504 13.43 -19.26 3.02
N ARG A 505 13.92 -18.33 2.22
CA ARG A 505 13.25 -17.08 1.90
C ARG A 505 11.97 -17.33 1.09
N ARG A 506 10.84 -16.77 1.53
CA ARG A 506 9.53 -16.94 0.91
C ARG A 506 9.07 -15.71 0.12
N HIS A 507 9.49 -14.53 0.52
CA HIS A 507 9.12 -13.26 -0.10
C HIS A 507 10.36 -12.44 -0.41
N LEU A 508 10.41 -11.84 -1.60
CA LEU A 508 11.55 -11.09 -2.07
C LEU A 508 11.10 -9.83 -2.83
N GLY A 509 11.69 -8.69 -2.50
CA GLY A 509 11.56 -7.45 -3.26
C GLY A 509 12.58 -7.37 -4.38
N LEU A 510 12.12 -7.05 -5.58
CA LEU A 510 12.98 -6.70 -6.72
C LEU A 510 13.34 -5.22 -6.61
N THR A 511 14.61 -4.94 -6.38
CA THR A 511 15.19 -3.59 -6.39
C THR A 511 16.20 -3.47 -7.52
N THR A 512 16.59 -2.25 -7.88
CA THR A 512 17.63 -1.99 -8.90
C THR A 512 18.99 -2.60 -8.57
N ASP A 513 19.26 -2.86 -7.30
CA ASP A 513 20.55 -3.32 -6.77
C ASP A 513 20.59 -4.81 -6.40
N ILE A 514 19.51 -5.56 -6.65
CA ILE A 514 19.44 -6.96 -6.22
C ILE A 514 20.43 -7.83 -7.00
N LYS A 515 21.25 -8.56 -6.28
CA LYS A 515 22.22 -9.47 -6.90
C LYS A 515 21.52 -10.74 -7.37
N GLU A 516 21.81 -11.17 -8.60
CA GLU A 516 21.26 -12.39 -9.22
C GLU A 516 21.35 -13.63 -8.30
N LYS A 517 22.46 -13.77 -7.55
CA LYS A 517 22.66 -14.88 -6.60
C LYS A 517 21.56 -14.96 -5.54
N GLU A 518 20.98 -13.83 -5.13
CA GLU A 518 19.96 -13.78 -4.08
C GLU A 518 18.63 -14.35 -4.57
N ILE A 519 18.30 -14.13 -5.85
CA ILE A 519 17.08 -14.66 -6.47
C ILE A 519 17.22 -16.17 -6.73
N VAL A 520 18.38 -16.58 -7.24
CA VAL A 520 18.63 -17.95 -7.74
C VAL A 520 18.57 -19.02 -6.64
N THR A 521 18.86 -18.66 -5.39
CA THR A 521 18.99 -19.64 -4.29
C THR A 521 17.67 -19.96 -3.58
N SER A 522 16.59 -19.21 -3.82
CA SER A 522 15.32 -19.30 -3.08
C SER A 522 14.28 -20.21 -3.75
N LYS A 523 14.45 -21.54 -3.68
CA LYS A 523 13.52 -22.52 -4.27
C LYS A 523 12.11 -22.53 -3.66
N LYS A 524 11.94 -21.97 -2.46
CA LYS A 524 10.68 -21.93 -1.71
C LYS A 524 9.94 -20.58 -1.86
N LEU A 525 10.32 -19.76 -2.84
CA LEU A 525 9.77 -18.43 -3.04
C LEU A 525 8.26 -18.50 -3.35
N ARG A 526 7.46 -17.66 -2.67
CA ARG A 526 6.01 -17.50 -2.84
C ARG A 526 5.64 -16.17 -3.48
N ALA A 527 6.38 -15.09 -3.15
CA ALA A 527 6.17 -13.79 -3.78
C ALA A 527 7.49 -13.16 -4.23
N LEU A 528 7.46 -12.62 -5.43
CA LEU A 528 8.51 -11.79 -6.02
C LEU A 528 7.86 -10.50 -6.48
N ILE A 529 8.20 -9.38 -5.83
CA ILE A 529 7.49 -8.11 -5.94
C ILE A 529 8.44 -7.00 -6.39
N SER A 530 8.05 -6.25 -7.42
CA SER A 530 8.74 -5.02 -7.82
C SER A 530 8.59 -3.96 -6.71
N THR A 531 9.71 -3.55 -6.13
CA THR A 531 9.77 -2.58 -5.02
C THR A 531 10.55 -1.33 -5.42
N THR A 532 10.54 -0.97 -6.70
CA THR A 532 11.20 0.22 -7.24
C THR A 532 10.50 1.50 -6.82
N LYS A 533 11.30 2.53 -6.54
CA LYS A 533 10.81 3.87 -6.24
C LYS A 533 10.14 4.50 -7.47
N SER A 534 9.34 5.55 -7.23
CA SER A 534 8.73 6.31 -8.32
C SER A 534 9.82 6.90 -9.24
N GLY A 535 9.69 6.66 -10.55
CA GLY A 535 10.65 7.10 -11.57
C GLY A 535 11.86 6.17 -11.79
N GLU A 536 12.00 5.09 -11.03
CA GLU A 536 13.02 4.07 -11.26
C GLU A 536 12.44 2.88 -12.04
N VAL A 537 13.29 2.17 -12.76
CA VAL A 537 12.92 1.00 -13.58
C VAL A 537 13.83 -0.17 -13.25
N ASN A 538 13.25 -1.34 -12.98
CA ASN A 538 14.03 -2.57 -12.78
C ASN A 538 14.59 -3.08 -14.10
N LYS A 539 15.89 -3.38 -14.13
CA LYS A 539 16.49 -4.12 -15.22
C LYS A 539 16.57 -5.60 -14.86
N ILE A 540 15.75 -6.41 -15.53
CA ILE A 540 15.71 -7.85 -15.28
C ILE A 540 16.66 -8.55 -16.26
N ALA A 541 17.79 -9.02 -15.73
CA ALA A 541 18.79 -9.76 -16.49
C ALA A 541 18.24 -11.08 -17.04
N SER A 542 18.78 -11.49 -18.18
CA SER A 542 18.40 -12.75 -18.86
C SER A 542 18.56 -14.00 -18.00
N SER A 543 19.51 -13.99 -17.10
CA SER A 543 19.81 -15.07 -16.15
C SER A 543 18.67 -15.31 -15.15
N ILE A 544 17.99 -14.24 -14.68
CA ILE A 544 16.83 -14.32 -13.80
C ILE A 544 15.65 -14.98 -14.55
N GLY A 545 15.41 -14.56 -15.79
CA GLY A 545 14.37 -15.13 -16.63
C GLY A 545 14.51 -16.65 -16.82
N ASN A 546 15.74 -17.16 -16.84
CA ASN A 546 16.01 -18.60 -16.95
C ASN A 546 15.65 -19.39 -15.68
N LYS A 547 15.50 -18.72 -14.53
CA LYS A 547 15.27 -19.33 -13.23
C LYS A 547 13.82 -19.35 -12.78
N PHE A 548 12.91 -18.68 -13.50
CA PHE A 548 11.48 -18.69 -13.12
C PHE A 548 10.88 -20.09 -13.04
N CYS A 549 11.34 -21.03 -13.84
CA CYS A 549 10.88 -22.42 -13.77
C CYS A 549 11.22 -23.14 -12.46
N ASP A 550 12.19 -22.63 -11.70
CA ASP A 550 12.62 -23.20 -10.41
C ASP A 550 11.71 -22.78 -9.24
N PHE A 551 10.91 -21.70 -9.41
CA PHE A 551 10.02 -21.17 -8.38
C PHE A 551 8.65 -21.85 -8.36
N ARG A 552 8.65 -23.14 -8.16
CA ARG A 552 7.48 -24.01 -8.28
C ARG A 552 6.26 -23.54 -7.46
N TYR A 553 6.48 -22.90 -6.30
CA TYR A 553 5.45 -22.49 -5.36
C TYR A 553 5.11 -21.00 -5.41
N LEU A 554 5.60 -20.29 -6.44
CA LEU A 554 5.35 -18.87 -6.60
C LEU A 554 3.85 -18.61 -6.80
N ARG A 555 3.30 -17.73 -5.94
CA ARG A 555 1.90 -17.29 -5.96
C ARG A 555 1.74 -15.89 -6.52
N VAL A 556 2.68 -15.01 -6.18
CA VAL A 556 2.64 -13.61 -6.59
C VAL A 556 3.90 -13.28 -7.37
N LEU A 557 3.72 -12.79 -8.57
CA LEU A 557 4.79 -12.30 -9.43
C LEU A 557 4.43 -10.91 -9.91
N ASP A 558 5.12 -9.92 -9.37
CA ASP A 558 5.01 -8.52 -9.78
C ASP A 558 6.31 -8.09 -10.46
N LEU A 559 6.22 -7.90 -11.77
CA LEU A 559 7.29 -7.42 -12.65
C LEU A 559 6.97 -6.03 -13.19
N SER A 560 6.13 -5.28 -12.50
CA SER A 560 5.74 -3.93 -12.90
C SER A 560 6.96 -3.00 -13.02
N LYS A 561 6.88 -2.02 -13.92
CA LYS A 561 7.96 -1.04 -14.16
C LYS A 561 9.31 -1.70 -14.47
N SER A 562 9.32 -2.82 -15.21
CA SER A 562 10.55 -3.55 -15.54
C SER A 562 10.89 -3.47 -17.02
N ILE A 563 12.19 -3.38 -17.30
CA ILE A 563 12.77 -3.55 -18.64
C ILE A 563 13.51 -4.88 -18.67
N PHE A 564 13.27 -5.66 -19.71
CA PHE A 564 13.84 -7.00 -19.87
C PHE A 564 14.97 -6.99 -20.90
N GLU A 565 16.11 -7.59 -20.57
CA GLU A 565 17.24 -7.80 -21.49
C GLU A 565 16.97 -8.91 -22.54
N VAL A 566 15.97 -9.76 -22.30
CA VAL A 566 15.52 -10.80 -23.22
C VAL A 566 14.13 -10.51 -23.76
N PRO A 567 13.75 -11.06 -24.92
CA PRO A 567 12.39 -10.96 -25.40
C PRO A 567 11.40 -11.47 -24.34
N LEU A 568 10.45 -10.63 -23.98
CA LEU A 568 9.46 -10.92 -22.93
C LEU A 568 8.65 -12.19 -23.21
N SER A 569 8.42 -12.53 -24.49
CA SER A 569 7.80 -13.80 -24.90
C SER A 569 8.55 -15.04 -24.44
N THR A 570 9.88 -15.01 -24.46
CA THR A 570 10.73 -16.12 -23.97
C THR A 570 10.61 -16.27 -22.45
N LEU A 571 10.58 -15.16 -21.71
CA LEU A 571 10.39 -15.13 -20.27
C LEU A 571 9.01 -15.66 -19.89
N LEU A 572 7.96 -15.14 -20.52
CA LEU A 572 6.57 -15.52 -20.26
C LEU A 572 6.30 -17.00 -20.62
N GLY A 573 7.00 -17.56 -21.62
CA GLY A 573 6.95 -18.98 -21.92
C GLY A 573 7.38 -19.87 -20.75
N LYS A 574 8.32 -19.43 -19.92
CA LYS A 574 8.80 -20.15 -18.72
C LYS A 574 7.87 -20.00 -17.53
N ILE A 575 7.21 -18.85 -17.40
CA ILE A 575 6.22 -18.57 -16.35
C ILE A 575 5.02 -19.50 -16.43
N SER A 576 4.70 -20.04 -17.60
CA SER A 576 3.61 -21.00 -17.79
C SER A 576 3.68 -22.25 -16.90
N ASN A 577 4.84 -22.55 -16.33
CA ASN A 577 5.04 -23.66 -15.39
C ASN A 577 4.69 -23.32 -13.94
N LEU A 578 4.45 -22.04 -13.62
CA LEU A 578 4.13 -21.56 -12.27
C LEU A 578 2.65 -21.75 -11.97
N LYS A 579 2.21 -23.00 -11.86
CA LYS A 579 0.79 -23.38 -11.74
C LYS A 579 0.09 -22.85 -10.48
N HIS A 580 0.86 -22.45 -9.45
CA HIS A 580 0.34 -21.88 -8.22
C HIS A 580 0.15 -20.36 -8.29
N LEU A 581 0.49 -19.75 -9.44
CA LEU A 581 0.40 -18.30 -9.60
C LEU A 581 -1.06 -17.82 -9.49
N THR A 582 -1.29 -16.90 -8.56
CA THR A 582 -2.59 -16.30 -8.27
C THR A 582 -2.62 -14.82 -8.62
N CYS A 583 -1.47 -14.14 -8.55
CA CYS A 583 -1.33 -12.72 -8.92
C CYS A 583 -0.17 -12.56 -9.90
N PHE A 584 -0.47 -11.97 -11.05
CA PHE A 584 0.49 -11.67 -12.08
C PHE A 584 0.36 -10.21 -12.52
N ASN A 585 1.41 -9.43 -12.27
CA ASN A 585 1.47 -8.01 -12.61
C ASN A 585 2.62 -7.75 -13.59
N LEU A 586 2.26 -7.22 -14.76
CA LEU A 586 3.16 -6.76 -15.82
C LEU A 586 2.93 -5.29 -16.14
N SER A 587 2.30 -4.53 -15.24
CA SER A 587 1.94 -3.13 -15.53
C SER A 587 3.18 -2.30 -15.85
N ASN A 588 3.03 -1.42 -16.85
CA ASN A 588 4.11 -0.53 -17.31
C ASN A 588 5.40 -1.26 -17.69
N THR A 589 5.29 -2.44 -18.32
CA THR A 589 6.44 -3.18 -18.88
C THR A 589 6.60 -2.91 -20.37
N HIS A 590 7.84 -2.76 -20.84
CA HIS A 590 8.14 -2.48 -22.25
C HIS A 590 9.16 -3.47 -22.82
N PRO A 591 8.96 -3.91 -24.09
CA PRO A 591 7.75 -3.86 -24.91
C PRO A 591 6.87 -5.09 -24.73
N LEU A 592 5.70 -4.96 -24.11
CA LEU A 592 4.67 -6.02 -24.10
C LEU A 592 3.72 -5.82 -25.28
N THR A 593 3.87 -6.60 -26.34
CA THR A 593 3.00 -6.52 -27.55
C THR A 593 1.87 -7.51 -27.54
N GLN A 594 2.08 -8.69 -26.94
CA GLN A 594 1.10 -9.78 -26.84
C GLN A 594 1.34 -10.60 -25.56
N VAL A 595 0.26 -11.12 -24.99
CA VAL A 595 0.29 -12.10 -23.91
C VAL A 595 0.41 -13.48 -24.54
N PRO A 596 1.46 -14.28 -24.24
CA PRO A 596 1.69 -15.57 -24.89
C PRO A 596 0.62 -16.61 -24.55
N GLN A 597 0.24 -17.43 -25.53
CA GLN A 597 -0.72 -18.54 -25.35
C GLN A 597 -0.32 -19.51 -24.24
N THR A 598 0.97 -19.64 -23.95
CA THR A 598 1.47 -20.54 -22.90
C THR A 598 0.94 -20.23 -21.50
N LEU A 599 0.49 -18.98 -21.24
CA LEU A 599 -0.10 -18.57 -19.97
C LEU A 599 -1.51 -19.16 -19.72
N GLU A 600 -2.14 -19.75 -20.71
CA GLU A 600 -3.41 -20.51 -20.58
C GLU A 600 -3.38 -21.55 -19.45
N LYS A 601 -2.17 -22.05 -19.10
CA LYS A 601 -1.97 -23.03 -18.03
C LYS A 601 -2.13 -22.48 -16.61
N LEU A 602 -2.25 -21.16 -16.44
CA LEU A 602 -2.33 -20.48 -15.13
C LEU A 602 -3.77 -20.39 -14.61
N HIS A 603 -4.45 -21.52 -14.47
CA HIS A 603 -5.88 -21.59 -14.10
C HIS A 603 -6.22 -21.05 -12.70
N ASN A 604 -5.22 -20.86 -11.81
CA ASN A 604 -5.43 -20.34 -10.46
C ASN A 604 -5.35 -18.81 -10.39
N LEU A 605 -5.16 -18.14 -11.53
CA LEU A 605 -4.96 -16.70 -11.54
C LEU A 605 -6.22 -15.97 -11.02
N GLN A 606 -6.02 -15.12 -10.01
CA GLN A 606 -7.02 -14.26 -9.41
C GLN A 606 -6.84 -12.78 -9.81
N ILE A 607 -5.61 -12.39 -10.09
CA ILE A 607 -5.25 -11.02 -10.46
C ILE A 607 -4.36 -11.05 -11.69
N LEU A 608 -4.80 -10.35 -12.73
CA LEU A 608 -4.04 -10.06 -13.92
C LEU A 608 -4.00 -8.55 -14.15
N ASP A 609 -2.81 -7.99 -14.07
CA ASP A 609 -2.57 -6.57 -14.33
C ASP A 609 -1.57 -6.41 -15.48
N VAL A 610 -2.04 -5.86 -16.57
CA VAL A 610 -1.23 -5.49 -17.74
C VAL A 610 -1.42 -4.00 -18.10
N SER A 611 -1.85 -3.21 -17.12
CA SER A 611 -2.09 -1.77 -17.29
C SER A 611 -0.84 -1.01 -17.75
N TYR A 612 -1.03 0.13 -18.38
CA TYR A 612 0.06 0.98 -18.93
C TYR A 612 0.97 0.30 -19.96
N CYS A 613 0.58 -0.88 -20.51
CA CYS A 613 1.31 -1.54 -21.59
C CYS A 613 0.90 -0.96 -22.93
N GLN A 614 1.52 0.16 -23.33
CA GLN A 614 1.14 0.95 -24.51
C GLN A 614 1.21 0.18 -25.83
N SER A 615 2.05 -0.84 -25.92
CA SER A 615 2.26 -1.66 -27.14
C SER A 615 1.35 -2.89 -27.21
N LEU A 616 0.54 -3.16 -26.18
CA LEU A 616 -0.35 -4.32 -26.12
C LEU A 616 -1.54 -4.12 -27.08
N LYS A 617 -1.65 -4.96 -28.11
CA LYS A 617 -2.68 -4.82 -29.15
C LYS A 617 -3.95 -5.62 -28.87
N SER A 618 -3.80 -6.80 -28.26
CA SER A 618 -4.91 -7.68 -27.96
C SER A 618 -4.60 -8.60 -26.78
N LEU A 619 -5.65 -9.04 -26.09
CA LEU A 619 -5.57 -10.16 -25.15
C LEU A 619 -6.00 -11.46 -25.84
N PRO A 620 -5.33 -12.61 -25.57
CA PRO A 620 -5.76 -13.90 -26.10
C PRO A 620 -7.09 -14.35 -25.47
N PRO A 621 -7.96 -15.06 -26.23
CA PRO A 621 -9.27 -15.53 -25.73
C PRO A 621 -9.21 -16.40 -24.47
N PHE A 622 -8.11 -17.10 -24.22
CA PHE A 622 -7.96 -17.94 -23.03
C PHE A 622 -8.03 -17.13 -21.72
N VAL A 623 -7.74 -15.81 -21.72
CA VAL A 623 -7.87 -14.97 -20.53
C VAL A 623 -9.30 -15.00 -19.98
N MET A 624 -10.29 -15.13 -20.87
CA MET A 624 -11.72 -15.25 -20.50
C MET A 624 -12.07 -16.65 -19.94
N THR A 625 -11.12 -17.57 -19.84
CA THR A 625 -11.30 -18.88 -19.20
C THR A 625 -10.78 -18.94 -17.76
N PHE A 626 -10.26 -17.83 -17.24
CA PHE A 626 -9.76 -17.75 -15.87
C PHE A 626 -10.90 -17.54 -14.86
N GLU A 627 -11.69 -18.57 -14.60
CA GLU A 627 -12.88 -18.52 -13.75
C GLU A 627 -12.64 -17.97 -12.33
N ASN A 628 -11.38 -18.03 -11.84
CA ASN A 628 -11.00 -17.51 -10.51
C ASN A 628 -10.60 -16.03 -10.53
N LEU A 629 -10.67 -15.36 -11.68
CA LEU A 629 -10.20 -13.97 -11.79
C LEU A 629 -11.09 -13.03 -11.00
N VAL A 630 -10.47 -12.26 -10.12
CA VAL A 630 -11.08 -11.23 -9.25
C VAL A 630 -10.78 -9.82 -9.78
N VAL A 631 -9.55 -9.61 -10.29
CA VAL A 631 -9.10 -8.33 -10.83
C VAL A 631 -8.53 -8.53 -12.23
N LEU A 632 -9.07 -7.79 -13.19
CA LEU A 632 -8.51 -7.62 -14.53
C LEU A 632 -8.26 -6.14 -14.79
N ASP A 633 -7.00 -5.77 -14.90
CA ASP A 633 -6.59 -4.39 -15.17
C ASP A 633 -5.86 -4.32 -16.51
N VAL A 634 -6.50 -3.69 -17.50
CA VAL A 634 -5.98 -3.40 -18.83
C VAL A 634 -6.01 -1.90 -19.12
N SER A 635 -6.12 -1.09 -18.05
CA SER A 635 -6.24 0.37 -18.17
C SER A 635 -4.99 0.97 -18.79
N HIS A 636 -5.15 2.10 -19.46
CA HIS A 636 -4.05 2.82 -20.12
C HIS A 636 -3.26 2.02 -21.17
N CYS A 637 -3.83 0.96 -21.75
CA CYS A 637 -3.27 0.24 -22.90
C CYS A 637 -3.73 0.92 -24.20
N GLY A 638 -2.93 1.87 -24.68
CA GLY A 638 -3.31 2.72 -25.82
C GLY A 638 -3.59 1.94 -27.11
N SER A 639 -2.83 0.88 -27.39
CA SER A 639 -2.97 0.04 -28.60
C SER A 639 -4.00 -1.09 -28.48
N LEU A 640 -4.57 -1.35 -27.29
CA LEU A 640 -5.58 -2.39 -27.12
C LEU A 640 -6.89 -1.93 -27.75
N GLU A 641 -7.45 -2.72 -28.67
CA GLU A 641 -8.67 -2.35 -29.38
C GLU A 641 -9.95 -2.76 -28.63
N PHE A 642 -10.02 -4.00 -28.13
CA PHE A 642 -11.15 -4.55 -27.38
C PHE A 642 -10.73 -5.75 -26.53
N LEU A 643 -11.61 -6.21 -25.62
CA LEU A 643 -11.44 -7.47 -24.93
C LEU A 643 -12.03 -8.62 -25.72
N PRO A 644 -11.41 -9.83 -25.71
CA PRO A 644 -11.93 -11.01 -26.42
C PRO A 644 -13.29 -11.44 -25.90
N GLU A 645 -14.05 -12.22 -26.72
CA GLU A 645 -15.33 -12.79 -26.33
C GLU A 645 -15.21 -13.73 -25.12
N GLY A 646 -16.26 -13.80 -24.30
CA GLY A 646 -16.32 -14.68 -23.14
C GLY A 646 -16.17 -13.98 -21.81
N LEU A 647 -16.19 -12.65 -21.76
CA LEU A 647 -16.13 -11.85 -20.52
C LEU A 647 -17.19 -12.29 -19.49
N GLU A 648 -18.38 -12.71 -19.96
CA GLU A 648 -19.47 -13.21 -19.13
C GLU A 648 -19.15 -14.47 -18.32
N LYS A 649 -18.07 -15.18 -18.66
CA LYS A 649 -17.60 -16.38 -17.93
C LYS A 649 -16.83 -16.03 -16.66
N LEU A 650 -16.34 -14.80 -16.52
CA LEU A 650 -15.56 -14.33 -15.38
C LEU A 650 -16.48 -13.97 -14.18
N SER A 651 -17.30 -14.90 -13.72
CA SER A 651 -18.34 -14.67 -12.70
C SER A 651 -17.81 -14.18 -11.33
N ASN A 652 -16.53 -14.39 -11.03
CA ASN A 652 -15.89 -13.92 -9.79
C ASN A 652 -15.23 -12.54 -9.91
N LEU A 653 -15.36 -11.89 -11.09
CA LEU A 653 -14.70 -10.61 -11.34
C LEU A 653 -15.31 -9.48 -10.50
N GLN A 654 -14.50 -8.79 -9.70
CA GLN A 654 -14.88 -7.70 -8.83
C GLN A 654 -14.37 -6.34 -9.34
N VAL A 655 -13.24 -6.35 -10.04
CA VAL A 655 -12.59 -5.15 -10.57
C VAL A 655 -12.24 -5.37 -12.04
N LEU A 656 -12.77 -4.52 -12.90
CA LEU A 656 -12.47 -4.47 -14.33
C LEU A 656 -12.08 -3.04 -14.72
N LEU A 657 -10.81 -2.84 -15.02
CA LEU A 657 -10.29 -1.53 -15.40
C LEU A 657 -9.83 -1.52 -16.85
N GLY A 658 -10.23 -0.47 -17.59
CA GLY A 658 -9.86 -0.27 -18.98
C GLY A 658 -10.67 -1.12 -19.96
N PHE A 659 -11.90 -1.52 -19.61
CA PHE A 659 -12.77 -2.28 -20.52
C PHE A 659 -13.10 -1.46 -21.76
N LYS A 660 -12.68 -1.96 -22.93
CA LYS A 660 -13.05 -1.45 -24.24
C LYS A 660 -14.00 -2.45 -24.92
N PRO A 661 -15.27 -2.09 -25.09
CA PRO A 661 -16.22 -2.96 -25.77
C PRO A 661 -15.88 -3.12 -27.25
N ALA A 662 -16.21 -4.28 -27.80
CA ALA A 662 -16.16 -4.49 -29.24
C ALA A 662 -17.28 -3.71 -29.94
N ARG A 663 -17.08 -3.41 -31.21
CA ARG A 663 -18.10 -2.78 -32.08
C ARG A 663 -19.27 -3.74 -32.31
N ALA A 664 -20.41 -3.19 -32.72
CA ALA A 664 -21.64 -3.94 -32.96
C ALA A 664 -21.48 -5.13 -33.96
N GLU A 665 -20.64 -4.99 -34.97
CA GLU A 665 -20.34 -6.03 -35.98
C GLU A 665 -18.91 -6.63 -35.79
N GLY A 666 -18.22 -6.33 -34.68
CA GLY A 666 -16.84 -6.76 -34.42
C GLY A 666 -16.74 -8.00 -33.55
N GLU A 667 -15.61 -8.73 -33.67
CA GLU A 667 -15.24 -9.80 -32.75
C GLU A 667 -14.81 -9.20 -31.39
N GLY A 668 -15.31 -9.75 -30.27
CA GLY A 668 -14.92 -9.36 -28.93
C GLY A 668 -16.09 -9.17 -27.96
N SER A 669 -15.78 -8.88 -26.69
CA SER A 669 -16.78 -8.70 -25.64
C SER A 669 -17.52 -7.36 -25.80
N ARG A 670 -18.83 -7.43 -25.71
CA ARG A 670 -19.74 -6.28 -25.78
C ARG A 670 -20.14 -5.80 -24.39
N ILE A 671 -20.74 -4.62 -24.31
CA ILE A 671 -21.24 -4.06 -23.02
C ILE A 671 -22.26 -5.02 -22.36
N SER A 672 -23.09 -5.70 -23.16
CA SER A 672 -24.08 -6.70 -22.66
C SER A 672 -23.45 -7.84 -21.85
N ALA A 673 -22.20 -8.20 -22.11
CA ALA A 673 -21.48 -9.22 -21.32
C ALA A 673 -21.36 -8.85 -19.84
N LEU A 674 -21.38 -7.55 -19.51
CA LEU A 674 -21.33 -7.07 -18.12
C LEU A 674 -22.52 -7.53 -17.27
N ARG A 675 -23.70 -7.77 -17.89
CA ARG A 675 -24.91 -8.20 -17.18
C ARG A 675 -24.70 -9.47 -16.33
N SER A 676 -23.75 -10.34 -16.74
CA SER A 676 -23.46 -11.61 -16.05
C SER A 676 -22.48 -11.45 -14.87
N LEU A 677 -21.84 -10.30 -14.72
CA LEU A 677 -20.81 -10.05 -13.72
C LEU A 677 -21.41 -9.54 -12.41
N SER A 678 -22.17 -10.38 -11.74
CA SER A 678 -22.93 -10.02 -10.53
C SER A 678 -22.09 -9.53 -9.35
N GLN A 679 -20.79 -9.86 -9.31
CA GLN A 679 -19.85 -9.44 -8.24
C GLN A 679 -19.04 -8.20 -8.61
N LEU A 680 -19.29 -7.59 -9.78
CA LEU A 680 -18.50 -6.45 -10.25
C LEU A 680 -18.80 -5.20 -9.42
N ARG A 681 -17.74 -4.61 -8.85
CA ARG A 681 -17.81 -3.43 -7.96
C ARG A 681 -17.13 -2.20 -8.53
N ILE A 682 -16.07 -2.41 -9.29
CA ILE A 682 -15.28 -1.32 -9.88
C ILE A 682 -15.19 -1.58 -11.38
N LEU A 683 -15.67 -0.63 -12.16
CA LEU A 683 -15.63 -0.67 -13.61
C LEU A 683 -15.00 0.62 -14.16
N GLU A 684 -13.99 0.50 -15.01
CA GLU A 684 -13.58 1.55 -15.91
C GLU A 684 -13.91 1.16 -17.35
N LEU A 685 -14.89 1.88 -17.92
CA LEU A 685 -15.37 1.72 -19.30
C LEU A 685 -14.67 2.76 -20.17
N GLN A 686 -14.00 2.34 -21.24
CA GLN A 686 -13.37 3.20 -22.22
C GLN A 686 -14.12 3.15 -23.53
N LEU A 687 -14.65 4.30 -23.95
CA LEU A 687 -15.46 4.45 -25.16
C LEU A 687 -14.77 5.42 -26.11
N THR A 688 -14.59 4.98 -27.34
CA THR A 688 -13.96 5.78 -28.40
C THR A 688 -14.92 6.09 -29.56
N ARG A 689 -15.96 5.25 -29.73
CA ARG A 689 -16.90 5.32 -30.85
C ARG A 689 -18.34 5.01 -30.42
N ALA A 690 -19.30 5.51 -31.19
CA ALA A 690 -20.73 5.30 -30.95
C ALA A 690 -21.20 3.86 -31.19
N ASP A 691 -20.55 3.14 -32.10
CA ASP A 691 -20.86 1.76 -32.49
C ASP A 691 -20.35 0.71 -31.46
N GLU A 692 -19.67 1.17 -30.41
CA GLU A 692 -19.31 0.36 -29.23
C GLU A 692 -20.49 0.15 -28.25
N ILE A 693 -21.58 0.91 -28.40
CA ILE A 693 -22.83 0.79 -27.63
C ILE A 693 -24.01 0.54 -28.57
N ASP A 694 -24.63 -0.64 -28.46
CA ASP A 694 -25.91 -0.93 -29.14
C ASP A 694 -27.08 -0.32 -28.35
N ASP A 695 -28.16 0.05 -29.05
CA ASP A 695 -29.37 0.60 -28.41
C ASP A 695 -30.06 -0.42 -27.48
N ASN A 696 -29.86 -1.73 -27.71
CA ASN A 696 -30.39 -2.83 -26.89
C ASN A 696 -29.50 -3.15 -25.66
N GLU A 697 -28.40 -2.44 -25.48
CA GLU A 697 -27.41 -2.71 -24.42
C GLU A 697 -27.26 -1.55 -23.41
N THR A 698 -28.05 -0.48 -23.59
CA THR A 698 -27.98 0.73 -22.77
C THR A 698 -28.32 0.50 -21.29
N ASP A 699 -29.07 -0.58 -20.99
CA ASP A 699 -29.45 -1.04 -19.65
C ASP A 699 -28.44 -2.01 -19.01
N ALA A 700 -27.34 -2.34 -19.69
CA ALA A 700 -26.39 -3.37 -19.25
C ALA A 700 -25.76 -3.10 -17.87
N LEU A 701 -25.70 -1.85 -17.45
CA LEU A 701 -25.13 -1.46 -16.15
C LEU A 701 -26.18 -1.46 -15.02
N THR A 702 -27.47 -1.33 -15.33
CA THR A 702 -28.53 -1.18 -14.30
C THR A 702 -28.67 -2.38 -13.39
N GLY A 703 -28.35 -3.58 -13.89
CA GLY A 703 -28.42 -4.86 -13.16
C GLY A 703 -27.24 -5.13 -12.24
N LEU A 704 -26.19 -4.30 -12.26
CA LEU A 704 -24.95 -4.50 -11.48
C LEU A 704 -25.12 -3.95 -10.06
N ILE A 705 -25.88 -4.66 -9.23
CA ILE A 705 -26.31 -4.22 -7.90
C ILE A 705 -25.14 -4.04 -6.89
N GLU A 706 -24.00 -4.72 -7.11
CA GLU A 706 -22.81 -4.59 -6.26
C GLU A 706 -21.87 -3.47 -6.73
N MET A 707 -22.15 -2.82 -7.86
CA MET A 707 -21.25 -1.80 -8.42
C MET A 707 -21.23 -0.55 -7.54
N GLN A 708 -20.02 -0.15 -7.14
CA GLN A 708 -19.79 1.00 -6.27
C GLN A 708 -19.05 2.13 -6.99
N ILE A 709 -18.16 1.79 -7.92
CA ILE A 709 -17.30 2.75 -8.61
C ILE A 709 -17.44 2.54 -10.12
N LEU A 710 -17.81 3.61 -10.81
CA LEU A 710 -17.89 3.64 -12.27
C LEU A 710 -17.04 4.79 -12.82
N THR A 711 -16.11 4.45 -13.70
CA THR A 711 -15.39 5.42 -14.51
C THR A 711 -15.81 5.24 -15.97
N ILE A 712 -16.25 6.31 -16.62
CA ILE A 712 -16.50 6.36 -18.06
C ILE A 712 -15.46 7.29 -18.68
N SER A 713 -14.63 6.76 -19.57
CA SER A 713 -13.55 7.49 -20.24
C SER A 713 -13.81 7.54 -21.75
N CYS A 714 -13.84 8.74 -22.32
CA CYS A 714 -14.09 8.98 -23.73
C CYS A 714 -12.85 9.56 -24.45
N PHE A 715 -11.66 9.18 -24.01
CA PHE A 715 -10.40 9.68 -24.56
C PHE A 715 -10.28 9.36 -26.05
N ASN A 716 -9.90 10.36 -26.88
CA ASN A 716 -9.81 10.25 -28.34
C ASN A 716 -11.12 9.80 -29.03
N SER A 717 -12.26 10.23 -28.50
CA SER A 717 -13.56 9.84 -29.06
C SER A 717 -13.78 10.41 -30.46
N PHE A 718 -14.29 9.55 -31.37
CA PHE A 718 -14.71 9.89 -32.72
C PHE A 718 -16.25 9.98 -32.79
N GLU A 719 -16.78 10.75 -33.72
CA GLU A 719 -18.25 10.93 -33.91
C GLU A 719 -18.97 11.38 -32.64
N SER A 720 -18.45 12.45 -32.00
CA SER A 720 -18.87 12.92 -30.68
C SER A 720 -20.38 13.02 -30.49
N ASP A 721 -21.12 13.55 -31.46
CA ASP A 721 -22.58 13.75 -31.33
C ASP A 721 -23.35 12.41 -31.25
N LYS A 722 -22.95 11.41 -32.03
CA LYS A 722 -23.54 10.08 -31.98
C LYS A 722 -23.20 9.39 -30.66
N LEU A 723 -21.95 9.50 -30.19
CA LEU A 723 -21.51 8.92 -28.89
C LEU A 723 -22.26 9.59 -27.73
N ILE A 724 -22.45 10.91 -27.75
CA ILE A 724 -23.24 11.63 -26.73
C ILE A 724 -24.66 11.08 -26.70
N SER A 725 -25.31 10.91 -27.87
CA SER A 725 -26.67 10.36 -27.96
C SER A 725 -26.78 8.95 -27.36
N LYS A 726 -25.72 8.12 -27.48
CA LYS A 726 -25.67 6.79 -26.88
C LYS A 726 -25.43 6.88 -25.37
N LEU A 727 -24.49 7.71 -24.91
CA LEU A 727 -24.19 7.94 -23.51
C LEU A 727 -25.38 8.47 -22.71
N GLU A 728 -26.24 9.30 -23.32
CA GLU A 728 -27.50 9.78 -22.70
C GLU A 728 -28.46 8.64 -22.34
N LYS A 729 -28.39 7.51 -23.04
CA LYS A 729 -29.23 6.32 -22.83
C LYS A 729 -28.65 5.35 -21.81
N VAL A 730 -27.34 5.41 -21.52
CA VAL A 730 -26.66 4.56 -20.56
C VAL A 730 -27.10 4.98 -19.15
N CYS A 731 -27.66 4.05 -18.38
CA CYS A 731 -28.09 4.31 -17.01
C CYS A 731 -27.15 3.62 -16.03
N PRO A 732 -26.36 4.36 -15.23
CA PRO A 732 -25.56 3.79 -14.13
C PRO A 732 -26.46 3.19 -13.04
N PRO A 733 -25.96 2.21 -12.25
CA PRO A 733 -26.72 1.60 -11.16
C PRO A 733 -27.03 2.59 -10.02
N LEU A 734 -28.19 2.43 -9.38
CA LEU A 734 -28.67 3.31 -8.29
C LEU A 734 -27.77 3.30 -7.04
N GLN A 735 -27.03 2.21 -6.82
CA GLN A 735 -26.16 2.00 -5.66
C GLN A 735 -24.77 2.63 -5.82
N LEU A 736 -24.52 3.32 -6.93
CA LEU A 736 -23.22 3.89 -7.25
C LEU A 736 -22.79 4.91 -6.18
N HIS A 737 -21.60 4.71 -5.62
CA HIS A 737 -21.00 5.60 -4.62
C HIS A 737 -20.02 6.61 -5.22
N GLU A 738 -19.36 6.22 -6.31
CA GLU A 738 -18.33 7.04 -6.97
C GLU A 738 -18.51 6.99 -8.49
N LEU A 739 -18.53 8.16 -9.12
CA LEU A 739 -18.60 8.32 -10.57
C LEU A 739 -17.46 9.20 -11.03
N SER A 740 -16.74 8.73 -12.06
CA SER A 740 -15.74 9.53 -12.77
C SER A 740 -16.07 9.60 -14.26
N LEU A 741 -16.22 10.82 -14.77
CA LEU A 741 -16.35 11.08 -16.21
C LEU A 741 -15.04 11.70 -16.72
N LYS A 742 -14.31 10.95 -17.56
CA LYS A 742 -13.05 11.40 -18.14
C LYS A 742 -13.23 11.71 -19.63
N PHE A 743 -12.82 12.90 -20.05
CA PHE A 743 -12.85 13.36 -21.45
C PHE A 743 -14.25 13.27 -22.10
N TYR A 744 -15.29 13.60 -21.32
CA TYR A 744 -16.66 13.58 -21.82
C TYR A 744 -16.83 14.55 -23.02
N PRO A 745 -17.33 14.09 -24.18
CA PRO A 745 -17.35 14.89 -25.42
C PRO A 745 -18.45 15.93 -25.45
N GLY A 746 -19.52 15.78 -24.64
CA GLY A 746 -20.69 16.67 -24.65
C GLY A 746 -20.41 18.01 -23.99
N LYS A 747 -21.06 19.05 -24.54
CA LYS A 747 -21.04 20.41 -23.97
C LYS A 747 -21.91 20.54 -22.73
N THR A 748 -22.92 19.68 -22.59
CA THR A 748 -23.84 19.61 -21.44
C THR A 748 -23.71 18.25 -20.78
N SER A 749 -23.76 18.18 -19.44
CA SER A 749 -23.69 16.89 -18.72
C SER A 749 -24.85 15.96 -19.09
N PRO A 750 -24.66 14.62 -18.98
CA PRO A 750 -25.73 13.67 -19.23
C PRO A 750 -26.93 13.94 -18.33
N LYS A 751 -28.16 13.75 -18.85
CA LYS A 751 -29.41 13.95 -18.09
C LYS A 751 -29.55 13.03 -16.88
N TRP A 752 -28.99 11.81 -16.94
CA TRP A 752 -29.00 10.87 -15.83
C TRP A 752 -28.03 11.25 -14.69
N LEU A 753 -27.15 12.25 -14.92
CA LEU A 753 -26.28 12.79 -13.88
C LEU A 753 -27.10 13.76 -13.01
N ASN A 754 -27.95 13.21 -12.17
CA ASN A 754 -28.87 13.95 -11.29
C ASN A 754 -29.06 13.20 -9.96
N PRO A 755 -29.47 13.89 -8.87
CA PRO A 755 -29.60 13.27 -7.53
C PRO A 755 -30.67 12.18 -7.44
N THR A 756 -31.67 12.16 -8.33
CA THR A 756 -32.73 11.13 -8.36
C THR A 756 -32.21 9.83 -9.00
N SER A 757 -31.45 9.92 -10.08
CA SER A 757 -30.86 8.78 -10.77
C SER A 757 -29.66 8.18 -10.01
N LEU A 758 -28.96 8.99 -9.20
CA LEU A 758 -27.78 8.59 -8.45
C LEU A 758 -27.89 8.96 -6.96
N PRO A 759 -28.89 8.41 -6.23
CA PRO A 759 -29.21 8.83 -4.85
C PRO A 759 -28.12 8.47 -3.82
N MET A 760 -27.25 7.52 -4.15
CA MET A 760 -26.18 7.04 -3.24
C MET A 760 -24.80 7.63 -3.57
N LEU A 761 -24.70 8.49 -4.59
CA LEU A 761 -23.44 9.06 -5.02
C LEU A 761 -22.81 9.96 -3.94
N ARG A 762 -21.55 9.65 -3.59
CA ARG A 762 -20.77 10.37 -2.57
C ARG A 762 -19.57 11.09 -3.15
N TYR A 763 -19.07 10.63 -4.29
CA TYR A 763 -17.87 11.18 -4.92
C TYR A 763 -18.11 11.33 -6.41
N LEU A 764 -17.88 12.54 -6.92
CA LEU A 764 -18.01 12.86 -8.33
C LEU A 764 -16.71 13.46 -8.84
N SER A 765 -16.19 12.90 -9.93
CA SER A 765 -15.03 13.42 -10.65
C SER A 765 -15.40 13.68 -12.11
N ILE A 766 -15.08 14.85 -12.60
CA ILE A 766 -15.20 15.21 -14.03
C ILE A 766 -13.84 15.77 -14.46
N CYS A 767 -13.19 15.07 -15.39
CA CYS A 767 -11.82 15.42 -15.81
C CYS A 767 -11.71 15.52 -17.32
N GLY A 768 -11.30 16.67 -17.82
CA GLY A 768 -11.11 16.92 -19.25
C GLY A 768 -12.39 16.88 -20.08
N GLY A 769 -12.23 16.98 -21.40
CA GLY A 769 -13.35 16.96 -22.35
C GLY A 769 -13.94 18.34 -22.65
N ASN A 770 -15.15 18.36 -23.22
CA ASN A 770 -15.77 19.57 -23.81
C ASN A 770 -16.91 20.15 -22.94
N LEU A 771 -17.07 19.66 -21.68
CA LEU A 771 -18.16 20.08 -20.83
C LEU A 771 -18.12 21.60 -20.56
N ALA A 772 -19.18 22.28 -20.93
CA ALA A 772 -19.33 23.72 -20.73
C ALA A 772 -20.44 24.07 -19.72
N GLN A 773 -21.46 23.24 -19.60
CA GLN A 773 -22.61 23.46 -18.72
C GLN A 773 -23.07 22.16 -18.06
N LEU A 774 -23.62 22.26 -16.84
CA LEU A 774 -24.35 21.19 -16.21
C LEU A 774 -25.83 21.22 -16.62
N ASP A 775 -26.41 20.08 -16.96
CA ASP A 775 -27.82 19.98 -17.34
C ASP A 775 -28.75 20.50 -16.25
N LYS A 776 -29.96 20.91 -16.60
CA LYS A 776 -30.94 21.37 -15.63
C LYS A 776 -31.29 20.33 -14.60
N SER A 777 -31.27 19.05 -14.98
CA SER A 777 -31.54 17.92 -14.07
C SER A 777 -30.48 17.75 -12.98
N PHE A 778 -29.24 18.18 -13.25
CA PHE A 778 -28.13 18.14 -12.28
C PHE A 778 -28.46 18.92 -10.98
N TRP A 779 -29.19 20.02 -11.12
CA TRP A 779 -29.46 20.92 -9.99
C TRP A 779 -30.53 20.38 -9.03
N GLY A 780 -31.26 19.31 -9.41
CA GLY A 780 -32.33 18.74 -8.60
C GLY A 780 -33.54 19.66 -8.45
N ASN A 781 -34.44 19.32 -7.54
CA ASN A 781 -35.54 20.15 -7.07
C ASN A 781 -35.29 20.55 -5.62
N ASP A 782 -36.08 21.46 -5.05
CA ASP A 782 -35.93 21.92 -3.66
C ASP A 782 -36.00 20.77 -2.61
N GLU A 783 -36.54 19.59 -2.97
CA GLU A 783 -36.65 18.41 -2.14
C GLU A 783 -35.52 17.38 -2.37
N THR A 784 -34.68 17.53 -3.45
CA THR A 784 -33.65 16.54 -3.83
C THR A 784 -32.27 17.19 -3.93
N CYS A 785 -31.44 16.98 -2.90
CA CYS A 785 -30.04 17.42 -2.88
C CYS A 785 -29.10 16.25 -3.08
N TRP A 786 -27.90 16.54 -3.61
CA TRP A 786 -26.81 15.57 -3.71
C TRP A 786 -26.27 15.19 -2.33
N LYS A 787 -25.91 13.91 -2.17
CA LYS A 787 -25.17 13.41 -0.98
C LYS A 787 -23.65 13.40 -1.19
N ILE A 788 -23.18 14.17 -2.17
CA ILE A 788 -21.76 14.22 -2.56
C ILE A 788 -20.93 14.81 -1.42
N LYS A 789 -19.83 14.08 -1.07
CA LYS A 789 -18.84 14.47 -0.06
C LYS A 789 -17.57 14.98 -0.67
N GLY A 790 -17.22 14.51 -1.87
CA GLY A 790 -16.02 14.94 -2.60
C GLY A 790 -16.34 15.23 -4.06
N LEU A 791 -15.86 16.37 -4.55
CA LEU A 791 -16.02 16.84 -5.92
C LEU A 791 -14.65 17.12 -6.52
N LYS A 792 -14.35 16.51 -7.68
CA LYS A 792 -13.15 16.81 -8.48
C LYS A 792 -13.57 17.35 -9.84
N LEU A 793 -13.11 18.54 -10.18
CA LEU A 793 -13.31 19.21 -11.47
C LEU A 793 -11.92 19.59 -11.99
N ASP A 794 -11.41 18.85 -12.97
CA ASP A 794 -10.04 18.95 -13.42
C ASP A 794 -9.95 19.11 -14.94
N SER A 795 -9.09 20.03 -15.41
CA SER A 795 -8.85 20.24 -16.85
C SER A 795 -10.12 20.55 -17.67
N LEU A 796 -11.05 21.32 -17.10
CA LEU A 796 -12.33 21.69 -17.70
C LEU A 796 -12.27 23.15 -18.23
N SER A 797 -11.72 23.34 -19.42
CA SER A 797 -11.44 24.67 -20.00
C SER A 797 -12.69 25.48 -20.32
N HIS A 798 -13.87 24.86 -20.43
CA HIS A 798 -15.11 25.52 -20.87
C HIS A 798 -16.22 25.50 -19.82
N LEU A 799 -16.05 24.80 -18.69
CA LEU A 799 -17.09 24.67 -17.67
C LEU A 799 -17.24 25.97 -16.88
N SER A 800 -18.37 26.62 -17.03
CA SER A 800 -18.73 27.84 -16.30
C SER A 800 -19.83 27.54 -15.27
N VAL A 801 -19.47 27.46 -14.00
CA VAL A 801 -20.39 27.21 -12.87
C VAL A 801 -19.97 28.05 -11.70
N LYS A 802 -20.93 28.63 -10.97
CA LYS A 802 -20.67 29.40 -9.76
C LYS A 802 -20.57 28.50 -8.54
N TRP A 803 -19.61 28.77 -7.68
CA TRP A 803 -19.37 28.00 -6.45
C TRP A 803 -20.59 27.94 -5.53
N GLU A 804 -21.30 29.07 -5.37
CA GLU A 804 -22.48 29.16 -4.52
C GLU A 804 -23.61 28.20 -4.97
N MET A 805 -23.73 27.97 -6.30
CA MET A 805 -24.70 27.00 -6.82
C MET A 805 -24.35 25.57 -6.43
N ILE A 806 -23.07 25.21 -6.48
CA ILE A 806 -22.60 23.88 -6.05
C ILE A 806 -22.83 23.68 -4.56
N GLN A 807 -22.49 24.67 -3.73
CA GLN A 807 -22.71 24.59 -2.28
C GLN A 807 -24.19 24.39 -1.93
N ARG A 808 -25.09 25.04 -2.66
CA ARG A 808 -26.55 24.93 -2.45
C ARG A 808 -27.06 23.52 -2.71
N VAL A 809 -26.62 22.87 -3.79
CA VAL A 809 -27.11 21.55 -4.18
C VAL A 809 -26.34 20.39 -3.57
N MET A 810 -25.14 20.65 -3.01
CA MET A 810 -24.26 19.67 -2.36
C MET A 810 -23.97 20.03 -0.90
N PRO A 811 -24.97 20.01 0.01
CA PRO A 811 -24.79 20.44 1.41
C PRO A 811 -23.86 19.54 2.22
N SER A 812 -23.61 18.31 1.75
CA SER A 812 -22.71 17.34 2.41
C SER A 812 -21.26 17.41 1.92
N LEU A 813 -20.93 18.36 1.05
CA LEU A 813 -19.60 18.47 0.43
C LEU A 813 -18.51 18.78 1.47
N ARG A 814 -17.41 18.00 1.46
CA ARG A 814 -16.29 18.09 2.41
C ARG A 814 -14.96 18.38 1.74
N THR A 815 -14.78 17.89 0.51
CA THR A 815 -13.55 18.05 -0.26
C THR A 815 -13.89 18.52 -1.66
N VAL A 816 -13.13 19.51 -2.14
CA VAL A 816 -13.23 20.00 -3.53
C VAL A 816 -11.81 20.07 -4.09
N HIS A 817 -11.67 19.61 -5.32
CA HIS A 817 -10.43 19.68 -6.06
C HIS A 817 -10.76 20.28 -7.45
N ALA A 818 -10.33 21.50 -7.70
CA ALA A 818 -10.55 22.19 -8.96
C ALA A 818 -9.21 22.66 -9.52
N CYS A 819 -8.68 21.93 -10.51
CA CYS A 819 -7.40 22.20 -11.13
C CYS A 819 -7.54 22.43 -12.62
N TRP A 820 -6.67 23.29 -13.19
CA TRP A 820 -6.62 23.51 -14.64
C TRP A 820 -7.98 23.84 -15.29
N SER A 821 -8.87 24.53 -14.54
CA SER A 821 -10.23 24.89 -14.94
C SER A 821 -10.45 26.41 -14.82
N PRO A 822 -9.98 27.21 -15.79
CA PRO A 822 -9.85 28.67 -15.70
C PRO A 822 -11.17 29.40 -15.49
N GLU A 823 -12.30 28.84 -15.94
CA GLU A 823 -13.64 29.45 -15.80
C GLU A 823 -14.26 29.23 -14.39
N LEU A 824 -13.64 28.41 -13.53
CA LEU A 824 -14.09 28.15 -12.16
C LEU A 824 -13.45 29.12 -11.15
N ILE A 825 -13.45 30.42 -11.46
CA ILE A 825 -12.75 31.46 -10.69
C ILE A 825 -13.23 31.57 -9.22
N SER A 826 -14.49 31.23 -8.96
CA SER A 826 -15.08 31.32 -7.59
C SER A 826 -14.83 30.08 -6.76
N PHE A 827 -14.26 29.01 -7.35
CA PHE A 827 -13.98 27.78 -6.62
C PHE A 827 -12.73 27.92 -5.75
N PRO A 828 -12.70 27.24 -4.59
CA PRO A 828 -11.49 27.16 -3.80
C PRO A 828 -10.41 26.37 -4.60
N ILE A 829 -9.23 26.95 -4.72
CA ILE A 829 -8.11 26.37 -5.48
C ILE A 829 -7.40 25.37 -4.57
N GLU A 830 -7.14 24.18 -5.10
CA GLU A 830 -6.34 23.06 -4.56
C GLU A 830 -6.48 22.70 -3.06
N GLY A 831 -6.90 21.47 -2.78
CA GLY A 831 -6.69 20.81 -1.49
C GLY A 831 -7.57 21.28 -0.32
N VAL A 832 -8.70 21.93 -0.58
CA VAL A 832 -9.56 22.46 0.48
C VAL A 832 -10.42 21.38 1.10
N GLY A 833 -10.14 21.10 2.38
CA GLY A 833 -10.98 20.26 3.22
C GLY A 833 -11.90 21.09 4.12
N PHE A 834 -13.15 20.67 4.27
CA PHE A 834 -14.07 21.24 5.26
C PHE A 834 -13.68 20.74 6.66
N ARG A 835 -13.14 21.62 7.52
CA ARG A 835 -12.83 21.32 8.92
C ARG A 835 -13.68 22.21 9.82
N GLY A 836 -14.57 21.60 10.62
CA GLY A 836 -15.31 22.29 11.68
C GLY A 836 -16.31 23.35 11.20
N GLY A 837 -16.99 23.14 10.08
CA GLY A 837 -18.06 24.04 9.61
C GLY A 837 -17.61 25.27 8.81
N VAL A 838 -16.31 25.41 8.54
CA VAL A 838 -15.76 26.54 7.79
C VAL A 838 -14.83 26.04 6.69
N TRP A 839 -15.04 26.52 5.45
CA TRP A 839 -14.11 26.32 4.34
C TRP A 839 -12.81 27.10 4.62
N LYS A 840 -11.67 26.40 4.70
CA LYS A 840 -10.36 27.04 4.71
C LYS A 840 -9.80 26.98 3.32
N GLU A 841 -9.58 28.13 2.73
CA GLU A 841 -8.76 28.28 1.53
C GLU A 841 -7.30 28.00 1.91
N ASP A 842 -6.74 26.87 1.50
CA ASP A 842 -5.29 26.73 1.40
C ASP A 842 -4.88 27.36 0.07
N ARG A 843 -4.52 28.63 0.11
CA ARG A 843 -3.91 29.32 -1.02
C ARG A 843 -2.44 28.91 -1.08
N ASN A 844 -2.15 27.84 -1.79
CA ASN A 844 -0.79 27.56 -2.23
C ASN A 844 -0.74 27.92 -3.73
N ASN A 845 -0.24 29.13 -4.01
CA ASN A 845 0.28 29.51 -5.33
C ASN A 845 1.72 29.09 -5.45
#